data_a0ba86cf5e5ee94efd12f7b6d427f23e
#
_entry.id   a0ba86cf5e5ee94efd12f7b6d427f23e
#
_cell.length_a   1.000
_cell.length_b   1.000
_cell.length_c   1.000
_cell.angle_alpha   90.00
_cell.angle_beta   90.00
_cell.angle_gamma   90.00
#
_symmetry.space_group_name_H-M   'P 1'
#
loop_
_entity.id
_entity.type
_entity.pdbx_description
1 polymer ?
#
loop_
_entity_poly.entity_id
_entity_poly.type
_entity_poly.pdbx_seq_one_letter_code
_entity_poly.pdbx_strand_id
1 'polypeptide(L)'
;MVLAAMAAPAAGQAKPGCPDSCGDVSIPYPFGTREDCYLNEEFLITCDNSTSLPKAFLTEGNINVTNISLDGELHLLSLIAHNCYNRNGTLQDNLEPYFRLSIFSISGTLNKFVAVGCDTYALLSGYQGEDLYRTGCMSICSSKKQVQDGSCSGAGCCQISFPEGLKNTTLILSSYFNHTEVHDFNPCSYAFIVEEAAFNFSSKNLSNLQDIEKLPMVVDWSIGNETCQVAKTNQTSYACKENSTCYESNSRPGYLCKCFDGYHGNPYLDGCQDIDECKNSSLNKCVKKARCKNTPGNYTCSCSKGYHGDGRDDGDGCNPNELQLIQVSLGVGIGLISLLIGSSWLYWGLKKRKFIKLKEEFFQQNGGLMLQKQLSKREGSTETIKIFTGAELEKATNKYNESKIIGHGGYGTVYKGTLTDGRIVAIKKSKMVDKSQIEQFINEVLVLSQINHRNVVKLLGCCLETKVPLLVYEFITNGTLFDHIHNKSNTSIIPWEIRLRIATETAGVLSYLHSAASIPIIHRDVKSTNILLDDNYTAKVSDFGASRLVPLDQTQLSTMVQGTLGYLDPEYLLTSQLTEKSDVYSFGVVLVELLTGEKALSFDRPEDKRSLAMYFLFSLRDDRLFQVLDEHIVNEENIEQLKEAAKLAKRCLRLKGDERPTMKEVVMELEGLRIMKTHPWIDSQENEHLFSDFTHTYDDGDGNSNGVTISAIYESLRGHMMLPGNDRR
;
A
#
# COMPACT_ATOMS: atom_id res chain seq x y z
N MET A 1 25.79 -18.95 -11.96
CA MET A 1 27.08 -18.50 -12.55
C MET A 1 26.91 -17.00 -12.77
N VAL A 2 27.28 -16.19 -11.77
CA VAL A 2 27.20 -14.73 -11.82
C VAL A 2 28.43 -14.24 -12.52
N LEU A 3 28.28 -13.66 -13.70
CA LEU A 3 29.33 -12.93 -14.40
C LEU A 3 29.62 -11.65 -13.62
N ALA A 4 30.65 -11.67 -12.80
CA ALA A 4 31.23 -10.45 -12.26
C ALA A 4 31.78 -9.64 -13.45
N ALA A 5 31.10 -8.55 -13.80
CA ALA A 5 31.68 -7.53 -14.66
C ALA A 5 32.85 -6.91 -13.91
N MET A 6 34.09 -7.19 -14.36
CA MET A 6 35.25 -6.46 -13.87
C MET A 6 35.12 -5.01 -14.31
N ALA A 7 34.71 -4.14 -13.40
CA ALA A 7 34.76 -2.70 -13.56
C ALA A 7 36.27 -2.33 -13.68
N ALA A 8 36.63 -1.71 -14.80
CA ALA A 8 37.91 -1.03 -14.91
C ALA A 8 38.02 0.05 -13.83
N PRO A 9 39.19 0.35 -13.27
CA PRO A 9 39.33 1.38 -12.25
C PRO A 9 38.89 2.73 -12.84
N ALA A 10 37.79 3.27 -12.29
CA ALA A 10 37.27 4.57 -12.66
C ALA A 10 38.26 5.64 -12.11
N ALA A 11 39.15 6.11 -12.96
CA ALA A 11 39.99 7.26 -12.66
C ALA A 11 39.09 8.50 -12.55
N GLY A 12 39.15 9.25 -11.40
CA GLY A 12 38.68 10.62 -11.29
C GLY A 12 37.18 10.85 -11.09
N GLN A 13 36.51 10.11 -10.20
CA GLN A 13 35.11 10.46 -9.81
C GLN A 13 35.02 11.61 -8.81
N ALA A 14 36.09 11.95 -8.08
CA ALA A 14 36.18 13.09 -7.18
C ALA A 14 36.77 14.32 -7.90
N LYS A 15 36.54 15.52 -7.34
CA LYS A 15 37.19 16.74 -7.83
C LYS A 15 38.72 16.62 -7.78
N PRO A 16 39.48 17.18 -8.75
CA PRO A 16 40.94 17.20 -8.74
C PRO A 16 41.51 17.74 -7.41
N GLY A 17 42.39 16.96 -6.78
CA GLY A 17 42.98 17.31 -5.48
C GLY A 17 42.12 16.98 -4.26
N CYS A 18 40.95 16.38 -4.44
CA CYS A 18 40.10 15.90 -3.38
C CYS A 18 40.26 14.41 -3.12
N PRO A 19 40.07 13.93 -1.88
CA PRO A 19 40.00 12.50 -1.60
C PRO A 19 38.87 11.83 -2.39
N ASP A 20 39.16 10.70 -3.03
CA ASP A 20 38.22 9.93 -3.84
C ASP A 20 37.57 8.80 -3.07
N SER A 21 38.00 8.56 -1.84
CA SER A 21 37.50 7.50 -0.98
C SER A 21 37.66 7.78 0.51
N CYS A 22 36.89 7.09 1.34
CA CYS A 22 37.05 7.03 2.79
C CYS A 22 36.96 5.56 3.22
N GLY A 23 38.11 4.95 3.53
CA GLY A 23 38.21 3.48 3.68
C GLY A 23 37.81 2.79 2.37
N ASP A 24 36.88 1.87 2.46
CA ASP A 24 36.39 1.10 1.30
C ASP A 24 35.28 1.83 0.51
N VAL A 25 34.82 3.02 0.98
CA VAL A 25 33.74 3.78 0.35
C VAL A 25 34.31 4.78 -0.65
N SER A 26 33.96 4.64 -1.94
CA SER A 26 34.24 5.65 -2.97
C SER A 26 33.35 6.87 -2.77
N ILE A 27 33.94 8.07 -2.89
CA ILE A 27 33.24 9.35 -2.69
C ILE A 27 33.28 10.15 -3.99
N PRO A 28 32.34 9.88 -4.91
CA PRO A 28 32.26 10.62 -6.16
C PRO A 28 31.65 12.01 -5.94
N TYR A 29 32.11 13.02 -6.67
CA TYR A 29 31.41 14.29 -6.75
C TYR A 29 29.98 14.05 -7.33
N PRO A 30 28.87 14.58 -6.75
CA PRO A 30 28.80 15.82 -5.94
C PRO A 30 29.15 15.67 -4.46
N PHE A 31 29.44 14.48 -3.95
CA PHE A 31 29.89 14.28 -2.56
C PHE A 31 31.38 14.63 -2.40
N GLY A 32 31.76 14.94 -1.16
CA GLY A 32 33.15 15.24 -0.82
C GLY A 32 33.38 15.24 0.68
N THR A 33 34.68 15.18 1.11
CA THR A 33 35.05 15.05 2.53
C THR A 33 35.55 16.33 3.17
N ARG A 34 35.68 17.42 2.42
CA ARG A 34 36.16 18.74 2.92
C ARG A 34 35.60 19.85 2.05
N GLU A 35 35.70 21.06 2.53
CA GLU A 35 35.37 22.30 1.83
C GLU A 35 35.99 22.31 0.43
N ASP A 36 35.28 22.81 -0.57
CA ASP A 36 35.60 22.80 -2.01
C ASP A 36 35.56 21.44 -2.72
N CYS A 37 35.39 20.32 -2.01
CA CYS A 37 35.34 18.99 -2.60
C CYS A 37 33.92 18.47 -2.85
N TYR A 38 32.91 19.08 -2.27
CA TYR A 38 31.47 18.75 -2.45
C TYR A 38 30.73 19.85 -3.22
N LEU A 39 29.52 19.57 -3.67
CA LEU A 39 28.67 20.54 -4.37
C LEU A 39 28.17 21.65 -3.45
N ASN A 40 27.65 21.28 -2.28
CA ASN A 40 27.26 22.14 -1.17
C ASN A 40 27.35 21.33 0.14
N GLU A 41 27.17 21.97 1.30
CA GLU A 41 27.31 21.34 2.63
C GLU A 41 26.43 20.09 2.83
N GLU A 42 25.34 19.97 2.11
CA GLU A 42 24.44 18.83 2.20
C GLU A 42 25.04 17.53 1.62
N PHE A 43 26.07 17.64 0.74
CA PHE A 43 26.83 16.51 0.17
C PHE A 43 28.16 16.24 0.91
N LEU A 44 28.34 16.81 2.08
CA LEU A 44 29.52 16.55 2.90
C LEU A 44 29.49 15.13 3.48
N ILE A 45 30.54 14.39 3.28
CA ILE A 45 30.83 13.12 3.94
C ILE A 45 31.95 13.32 4.94
N THR A 46 31.69 13.07 6.20
CA THR A 46 32.72 13.10 7.25
C THR A 46 33.46 11.78 7.27
N CYS A 47 34.79 11.83 7.08
CA CYS A 47 35.64 10.67 7.14
C CYS A 47 36.33 10.56 8.49
N ASP A 48 35.93 9.59 9.31
CA ASP A 48 36.55 9.32 10.61
C ASP A 48 37.74 8.38 10.48
N ASN A 49 38.93 8.92 10.76
CA ASN A 49 40.21 8.19 10.70
C ASN A 49 40.65 7.71 12.10
N SER A 50 39.78 7.71 13.11
CA SER A 50 40.14 7.26 14.47
C SER A 50 40.33 5.76 14.60
N THR A 51 39.84 4.98 13.64
CA THR A 51 39.97 3.51 13.58
C THR A 51 40.96 3.08 12.51
N SER A 52 41.43 1.85 12.58
CA SER A 52 42.37 1.26 11.60
C SER A 52 41.83 1.24 10.15
N LEU A 53 40.51 1.23 9.98
CA LEU A 53 39.82 1.40 8.70
C LEU A 53 38.97 2.68 8.81
N PRO A 54 39.25 3.74 8.02
CA PRO A 54 38.43 4.93 7.98
C PRO A 54 36.95 4.63 7.68
N LYS A 55 36.05 5.33 8.36
CA LYS A 55 34.62 5.18 8.16
C LYS A 55 33.99 6.46 7.66
N ALA A 56 33.13 6.33 6.65
CA ALA A 56 32.39 7.43 6.06
C ALA A 56 31.08 7.67 6.82
N PHE A 57 30.78 8.92 7.16
CA PHE A 57 29.53 9.34 7.84
C PHE A 57 28.87 10.46 7.07
N LEU A 58 27.53 10.42 7.04
CA LEU A 58 26.72 11.51 6.50
C LEU A 58 26.76 12.69 7.50
N THR A 59 26.86 13.91 6.99
CA THR A 59 27.05 15.19 7.71
C THR A 59 26.48 15.22 9.13
N GLU A 60 27.30 15.61 10.13
CA GLU A 60 26.95 15.87 11.55
C GLU A 60 26.21 14.74 12.31
N GLY A 61 26.02 13.57 11.70
CA GLY A 61 25.33 12.45 12.32
C GLY A 61 26.20 11.20 12.41
N ASN A 62 25.83 10.28 13.30
CA ASN A 62 26.46 8.97 13.43
C ASN A 62 25.95 7.95 12.37
N ILE A 63 25.49 8.45 11.20
CA ILE A 63 24.94 7.60 10.13
C ILE A 63 26.09 7.17 9.22
N ASN A 64 26.45 5.90 9.30
CA ASN A 64 27.55 5.32 8.53
C ASN A 64 27.11 5.10 7.07
N VAL A 65 27.90 5.63 6.13
CA VAL A 65 27.75 5.43 4.69
C VAL A 65 28.54 4.20 4.27
N THR A 66 27.96 3.34 3.45
CA THR A 66 28.60 2.11 2.95
C THR A 66 28.84 2.14 1.44
N ASN A 67 28.00 2.87 0.67
CA ASN A 67 28.17 3.03 -0.77
C ASN A 67 27.48 4.31 -1.27
N ILE A 68 28.01 4.92 -2.31
CA ILE A 68 27.44 6.11 -2.98
C ILE A 68 27.33 5.81 -4.46
N SER A 69 26.11 5.80 -5.01
CA SER A 69 25.85 5.67 -6.45
C SER A 69 25.52 7.02 -7.07
N LEU A 70 26.03 7.26 -8.27
CA LEU A 70 25.67 8.45 -9.08
C LEU A 70 24.26 8.34 -9.68
N ASP A 71 23.61 7.19 -9.59
CA ASP A 71 22.23 6.95 -10.03
C ASP A 71 21.17 7.42 -9.02
N GLY A 72 21.61 8.08 -7.94
CA GLY A 72 20.71 8.69 -6.96
C GLY A 72 20.49 7.87 -5.69
N GLU A 73 21.25 6.80 -5.47
CA GLU A 73 21.16 5.93 -4.29
C GLU A 73 22.35 6.16 -3.34
N LEU A 74 22.08 6.15 -2.05
CA LEU A 74 23.07 6.21 -0.98
C LEU A 74 22.78 5.11 0.03
N HIS A 75 23.72 4.17 0.19
CA HIS A 75 23.58 3.07 1.14
C HIS A 75 24.13 3.46 2.50
N LEU A 76 23.35 3.24 3.53
CA LEU A 76 23.62 3.64 4.91
C LEU A 76 23.49 2.43 5.86
N LEU A 77 24.02 2.58 7.08
CA LEU A 77 23.70 1.67 8.18
C LEU A 77 22.74 2.35 9.15
N SER A 78 21.55 1.79 9.27
CA SER A 78 20.47 2.23 10.16
C SER A 78 20.49 1.50 11.49
N LEU A 79 20.23 2.22 12.59
CA LEU A 79 20.06 1.62 13.92
C LEU A 79 18.75 0.82 14.00
N ILE A 80 18.76 -0.24 14.83
CA ILE A 80 17.59 -1.05 15.15
C ILE A 80 16.90 -0.45 16.38
N ALA A 81 15.63 -0.05 16.23
CA ALA A 81 14.79 0.28 17.38
C ALA A 81 14.55 -0.97 18.21
N HIS A 82 14.65 -0.88 19.52
CA HIS A 82 14.33 -2.00 20.43
C HIS A 82 13.73 -1.54 21.74
N ASN A 83 12.85 -2.39 22.29
CA ASN A 83 12.33 -2.31 23.65
C ASN A 83 12.50 -3.68 24.30
N CYS A 84 13.33 -3.77 25.33
CA CYS A 84 13.62 -5.00 26.02
C CYS A 84 13.02 -4.99 27.43
N TYR A 85 12.36 -6.07 27.81
CA TYR A 85 11.63 -6.21 29.07
C TYR A 85 12.24 -7.31 29.94
N ASN A 86 12.08 -7.19 31.27
CA ASN A 86 12.37 -8.28 32.19
C ASN A 86 11.16 -9.22 32.35
N ARG A 87 11.31 -10.32 33.06
CA ARG A 87 10.22 -11.29 33.30
C ARG A 87 8.98 -10.71 33.97
N ASN A 88 9.11 -9.58 34.68
CA ASN A 88 8.00 -8.90 35.34
C ASN A 88 7.34 -7.83 34.43
N GLY A 89 7.72 -7.73 33.15
CA GLY A 89 7.20 -6.75 32.21
C GLY A 89 7.72 -5.32 32.41
N THR A 90 8.81 -5.14 33.17
CA THR A 90 9.44 -3.82 33.32
C THR A 90 10.41 -3.60 32.17
N LEU A 91 10.32 -2.44 31.51
CA LEU A 91 11.24 -2.01 30.45
C LEU A 91 12.66 -1.84 31.05
N GLN A 92 13.63 -2.53 30.47
CA GLN A 92 15.03 -2.51 30.91
C GLN A 92 15.91 -1.66 30.01
N ASP A 93 15.69 -1.77 28.69
CA ASP A 93 16.48 -1.10 27.69
C ASP A 93 15.59 -0.71 26.53
N ASN A 94 15.79 0.49 25.97
CA ASN A 94 15.05 0.97 24.81
C ASN A 94 15.90 1.89 23.94
N LEU A 95 15.65 1.81 22.64
CA LEU A 95 16.21 2.68 21.62
C LEU A 95 15.15 3.01 20.59
N GLU A 96 14.83 4.29 20.45
CA GLU A 96 13.90 4.81 19.43
C GLU A 96 14.70 5.75 18.49
N PRO A 97 15.25 5.23 17.38
CA PRO A 97 16.03 6.02 16.46
C PRO A 97 15.15 7.03 15.72
N TYR A 98 15.68 8.24 15.59
CA TYR A 98 15.11 9.31 14.80
C TYR A 98 16.06 9.66 13.65
N PHE A 99 15.54 9.61 12.42
CA PHE A 99 16.31 9.96 11.22
C PHE A 99 15.90 11.34 10.72
N ARG A 100 16.82 12.29 10.79
CA ARG A 100 16.66 13.61 10.18
C ARG A 100 17.45 13.64 8.88
N LEU A 101 16.73 13.60 7.75
CA LEU A 101 17.29 13.57 6.40
C LEU A 101 16.97 14.90 5.72
N SER A 102 17.98 15.75 5.48
CA SER A 102 17.82 17.06 4.84
C SER A 102 17.42 16.92 3.37
N ILE A 103 18.42 16.64 2.51
CA ILE A 103 18.20 16.43 1.06
C ILE A 103 17.96 14.98 0.69
N PHE A 104 18.01 14.07 1.66
CA PHE A 104 17.81 12.64 1.42
C PHE A 104 16.40 12.24 1.78
N SER A 105 15.91 11.17 1.16
CA SER A 105 14.65 10.52 1.51
C SER A 105 14.84 9.01 1.54
N ILE A 106 14.09 8.32 2.40
CA ILE A 106 14.19 6.86 2.46
C ILE A 106 13.56 6.28 1.20
N SER A 107 14.30 5.40 0.51
CA SER A 107 13.79 4.70 -0.68
C SER A 107 12.69 3.73 -0.28
N GLY A 108 11.47 3.98 -0.75
CA GLY A 108 10.30 3.13 -0.50
C GLY A 108 10.28 1.86 -1.36
N THR A 109 11.03 1.86 -2.48
CA THR A 109 11.12 0.72 -3.39
C THR A 109 12.19 -0.29 -2.98
N LEU A 110 13.30 0.19 -2.41
CA LEU A 110 14.44 -0.66 -2.05
C LEU A 110 14.41 -1.12 -0.59
N ASN A 111 13.62 -0.48 0.28
CA ASN A 111 13.54 -0.84 1.69
C ASN A 111 12.17 -1.38 2.08
N LYS A 112 12.16 -2.09 3.22
CA LYS A 112 10.96 -2.50 3.94
C LYS A 112 11.02 -2.02 5.38
N PHE A 113 9.87 -1.71 5.96
CA PHE A 113 9.74 -1.53 7.40
C PHE A 113 9.40 -2.88 8.03
N VAL A 114 10.20 -3.31 8.97
CA VAL A 114 10.12 -4.63 9.60
C VAL A 114 9.98 -4.46 11.12
N ALA A 115 9.07 -5.24 11.71
CA ALA A 115 8.95 -5.42 13.15
C ALA A 115 9.15 -6.90 13.51
N VAL A 116 9.98 -7.17 14.50
CA VAL A 116 10.32 -8.52 14.97
C VAL A 116 10.01 -8.64 16.46
N GLY A 117 9.28 -9.70 16.81
CA GLY A 117 8.88 -10.03 18.16
C GLY A 117 7.53 -10.74 18.20
N CYS A 118 7.19 -11.35 19.33
CA CYS A 118 5.94 -12.08 19.53
C CYS A 118 4.88 -11.30 20.32
N ASP A 119 5.23 -10.12 20.80
CA ASP A 119 4.35 -9.16 21.47
C ASP A 119 4.82 -7.75 21.07
N THR A 120 4.76 -7.46 19.77
CA THR A 120 5.40 -6.29 19.18
C THR A 120 4.41 -5.52 18.32
N TYR A 121 4.28 -4.24 18.60
CA TYR A 121 3.62 -3.26 17.76
C TYR A 121 4.60 -2.15 17.42
N ALA A 122 4.83 -1.92 16.15
CA ALA A 122 5.78 -0.92 15.66
C ALA A 122 5.08 0.09 14.76
N LEU A 123 5.40 1.37 14.95
CA LEU A 123 4.94 2.48 14.12
C LEU A 123 6.13 3.12 13.43
N LEU A 124 6.00 3.31 12.12
CA LEU A 124 6.84 4.19 11.33
C LEU A 124 6.08 5.50 11.10
N SER A 125 6.64 6.60 11.56
CA SER A 125 6.12 7.95 11.36
C SER A 125 7.15 8.78 10.62
N GLY A 126 6.74 9.56 9.62
CA GLY A 126 7.64 10.44 8.86
C GLY A 126 6.85 11.42 8.01
N TYR A 127 7.55 12.24 7.24
CA TYR A 127 6.93 13.24 6.37
C TYR A 127 7.13 12.89 4.90
N GLN A 128 6.07 12.94 4.12
CA GLN A 128 6.09 12.89 2.66
C GLN A 128 5.73 14.28 2.13
N GLY A 129 6.73 15.06 1.74
CA GLY A 129 6.55 16.50 1.53
C GLY A 129 6.23 17.21 2.85
N GLU A 130 5.08 17.87 2.93
CA GLU A 130 4.55 18.52 4.14
C GLU A 130 3.59 17.61 4.92
N ASP A 131 3.12 16.51 4.31
CA ASP A 131 2.13 15.62 4.89
C ASP A 131 2.76 14.60 5.85
N LEU A 132 2.15 14.45 7.01
CA LEU A 132 2.54 13.44 7.99
C LEU A 132 2.06 12.05 7.54
N TYR A 133 2.99 11.17 7.25
CA TYR A 133 2.73 9.76 6.95
C TYR A 133 2.94 8.90 8.20
N ARG A 134 2.02 7.97 8.45
CA ARG A 134 2.15 6.96 9.51
C ARG A 134 1.66 5.61 9.01
N THR A 135 2.41 4.59 9.38
CA THR A 135 2.03 3.19 9.15
C THR A 135 2.49 2.33 10.31
N GLY A 136 1.86 1.18 10.49
CA GLY A 136 2.16 0.28 11.61
C GLY A 136 2.35 -1.14 11.16
N CYS A 137 3.12 -1.87 11.94
CA CYS A 137 3.42 -3.28 11.76
C CYS A 137 3.28 -4.00 13.11
N MET A 138 2.48 -5.05 13.15
CA MET A 138 2.20 -5.80 14.38
C MET A 138 2.57 -7.27 14.21
N SER A 139 3.21 -7.82 15.23
CA SER A 139 3.62 -9.21 15.26
C SER A 139 3.30 -9.83 16.64
N ILE A 140 2.42 -10.83 16.63
CA ILE A 140 1.94 -11.50 17.84
C ILE A 140 2.11 -13.01 17.68
N CYS A 141 2.63 -13.68 18.70
CA CYS A 141 2.70 -15.13 18.80
C CYS A 141 2.81 -15.57 20.25
N SER A 142 2.09 -16.60 20.65
CA SER A 142 2.11 -17.15 22.02
C SER A 142 3.16 -18.25 22.21
N SER A 143 3.77 -18.74 21.13
CA SER A 143 4.83 -19.76 21.21
C SER A 143 5.75 -19.71 19.99
N LYS A 144 7.00 -20.12 20.19
CA LYS A 144 8.01 -20.24 19.11
C LYS A 144 7.58 -21.18 17.98
N LYS A 145 6.65 -22.12 18.22
CA LYS A 145 6.14 -23.06 17.20
C LYS A 145 5.26 -22.38 16.14
N GLN A 146 4.70 -21.21 16.43
CA GLN A 146 3.88 -20.44 15.51
C GLN A 146 4.73 -19.63 14.51
N VAL A 147 6.03 -19.50 14.81
CA VAL A 147 6.97 -18.69 14.01
C VAL A 147 7.56 -19.53 12.89
N GLN A 148 7.47 -19.02 11.66
CA GLN A 148 8.00 -19.67 10.47
C GLN A 148 9.19 -18.88 9.90
N ASP A 149 10.33 -19.55 9.74
CA ASP A 149 11.51 -18.96 9.11
C ASP A 149 11.21 -18.54 7.67
N GLY A 150 11.70 -17.37 7.27
CA GLY A 150 11.46 -16.77 5.96
C GLY A 150 10.08 -16.11 5.80
N SER A 151 9.22 -16.08 6.84
CA SER A 151 7.89 -15.47 6.80
C SER A 151 7.82 -14.27 7.73
N CYS A 152 7.40 -13.11 7.20
CA CYS A 152 7.11 -11.88 7.96
C CYS A 152 5.65 -11.47 7.79
N SER A 153 4.72 -12.33 8.24
CA SER A 153 3.28 -12.17 8.02
C SER A 153 2.48 -11.90 9.32
N GLY A 154 3.16 -11.52 10.41
CA GLY A 154 2.53 -11.13 11.68
C GLY A 154 2.73 -12.14 12.83
N ALA A 155 3.41 -13.26 12.60
CA ALA A 155 3.77 -14.22 13.65
C ALA A 155 5.30 -14.27 13.84
N GLY A 156 5.82 -13.55 14.82
CA GLY A 156 7.26 -13.39 15.09
C GLY A 156 7.95 -12.33 14.24
N CYS A 157 7.41 -12.01 13.08
CA CYS A 157 7.88 -10.97 12.18
C CYS A 157 6.72 -10.39 11.37
N CYS A 158 6.70 -9.09 11.21
CA CYS A 158 5.82 -8.37 10.30
C CYS A 158 6.64 -7.45 9.42
N GLN A 159 6.34 -7.37 8.12
CA GLN A 159 6.97 -6.42 7.20
C GLN A 159 5.95 -5.71 6.33
N ILE A 160 6.19 -4.44 6.05
CA ILE A 160 5.33 -3.61 5.19
C ILE A 160 6.18 -2.74 4.28
N SER A 161 5.59 -2.40 3.12
CA SER A 161 6.11 -1.35 2.24
C SER A 161 5.56 0.01 2.67
N PHE A 162 6.28 1.06 2.36
CA PHE A 162 5.91 2.45 2.62
C PHE A 162 6.18 3.31 1.36
N PRO A 163 5.59 4.51 1.23
CA PRO A 163 5.75 5.35 0.03
C PRO A 163 7.16 5.90 -0.11
N GLU A 164 7.53 6.24 -1.33
CA GLU A 164 8.77 6.96 -1.62
C GLU A 164 8.77 8.38 -1.07
N GLY A 165 9.96 8.94 -0.88
CA GLY A 165 10.14 10.33 -0.48
C GLY A 165 9.95 10.60 1.01
N LEU A 166 9.93 9.57 1.85
CA LEU A 166 9.73 9.70 3.30
C LEU A 166 10.97 10.32 3.97
N LYS A 167 10.75 11.35 4.78
CA LYS A 167 11.79 12.09 5.52
C LYS A 167 11.47 12.20 7.00
N ASN A 168 12.48 12.53 7.80
CA ASN A 168 12.34 12.83 9.24
C ASN A 168 11.52 11.73 9.95
N THR A 169 12.01 10.50 9.85
CA THR A 169 11.30 9.33 10.32
C THR A 169 11.63 8.98 11.76
N THR A 170 10.62 8.53 12.49
CA THR A 170 10.73 7.99 13.85
C THR A 170 10.16 6.58 13.86
N LEU A 171 10.88 5.67 14.51
CA LEU A 171 10.42 4.32 14.79
C LEU A 171 9.97 4.26 16.24
N ILE A 172 8.70 3.96 16.47
CA ILE A 172 8.10 3.84 17.80
C ILE A 172 7.73 2.37 18.01
N LEU A 173 8.17 1.82 19.14
CA LEU A 173 7.87 0.46 19.55
C LEU A 173 6.94 0.45 20.76
N SER A 174 6.03 -0.51 20.78
CA SER A 174 5.16 -0.81 21.92
C SER A 174 4.92 -2.31 22.03
N SER A 175 4.54 -2.73 23.22
CA SER A 175 4.14 -4.10 23.54
C SER A 175 2.78 -4.08 24.22
N TYR A 176 1.97 -5.12 24.04
CA TYR A 176 0.65 -5.23 24.68
C TYR A 176 0.75 -5.79 26.09
N PHE A 177 1.63 -6.76 26.29
CA PHE A 177 1.78 -7.50 27.56
C PHE A 177 3.18 -7.34 28.15
N ASN A 178 3.96 -6.36 27.68
CA ASN A 178 5.34 -6.13 28.10
C ASN A 178 6.19 -7.41 28.08
N HIS A 179 5.96 -8.25 27.08
CA HIS A 179 6.60 -9.55 26.87
C HIS A 179 6.47 -10.57 28.01
N THR A 180 5.61 -10.36 29.00
CA THR A 180 5.50 -11.25 30.16
C THR A 180 5.18 -12.70 29.79
N GLU A 181 4.38 -12.93 28.73
CA GLU A 181 3.96 -14.25 28.28
C GLU A 181 4.96 -14.92 27.33
N VAL A 182 5.83 -14.14 26.69
CA VAL A 182 6.76 -14.63 25.66
C VAL A 182 8.23 -14.44 26.01
N HIS A 183 8.52 -13.89 27.18
CA HIS A 183 9.84 -13.49 27.64
C HIS A 183 10.92 -14.57 27.51
N ASP A 184 10.58 -15.83 27.76
CA ASP A 184 11.56 -16.93 27.75
C ASP A 184 12.21 -17.18 26.38
N PHE A 185 11.54 -16.78 25.27
CA PHE A 185 12.07 -16.96 23.92
C PHE A 185 12.09 -15.67 23.12
N ASN A 186 11.45 -14.60 23.58
CA ASN A 186 11.43 -13.28 22.97
C ASN A 186 11.34 -12.18 24.04
N PRO A 187 12.45 -11.74 24.63
CA PRO A 187 12.47 -10.70 25.66
C PRO A 187 12.36 -9.28 25.12
N CYS A 188 12.57 -9.07 23.82
CA CYS A 188 12.63 -7.75 23.20
C CYS A 188 11.73 -7.65 21.98
N SER A 189 11.19 -6.45 21.75
CA SER A 189 10.63 -5.99 20.48
C SER A 189 11.70 -5.30 19.65
N TYR A 190 11.69 -5.46 18.34
CA TYR A 190 12.57 -4.76 17.41
C TYR A 190 11.79 -4.15 16.26
N ALA A 191 12.24 -2.99 15.77
CA ALA A 191 11.77 -2.42 14.52
C ALA A 191 12.88 -1.69 13.78
N PHE A 192 12.88 -1.78 12.45
CA PHE A 192 13.89 -1.16 11.62
C PHE A 192 13.41 -0.99 10.19
N ILE A 193 14.07 -0.08 9.47
CA ILE A 193 13.98 0.03 8.02
C ILE A 193 15.22 -0.66 7.46
N VAL A 194 15.04 -1.54 6.51
CA VAL A 194 16.15 -2.35 5.97
C VAL A 194 15.98 -2.56 4.47
N GLU A 195 17.09 -2.59 3.75
CA GLU A 195 17.14 -2.98 2.34
C GLU A 195 16.53 -4.39 2.16
N GLU A 196 15.55 -4.51 1.25
CA GLU A 196 14.72 -5.73 1.11
C GLU A 196 15.55 -7.00 0.90
N ALA A 197 16.66 -6.89 0.15
CA ALA A 197 17.56 -8.02 -0.13
C ALA A 197 18.47 -8.40 1.05
N ALA A 198 18.63 -7.51 2.04
CA ALA A 198 19.61 -7.66 3.12
C ALA A 198 19.07 -8.33 4.39
N PHE A 199 17.74 -8.47 4.51
CA PHE A 199 17.14 -9.12 5.68
C PHE A 199 16.22 -10.27 5.29
N ASN A 200 16.49 -11.43 5.87
CA ASN A 200 15.62 -12.60 5.77
C ASN A 200 15.36 -13.12 7.18
N PHE A 201 14.09 -13.07 7.60
CA PHE A 201 13.70 -13.41 8.95
C PHE A 201 13.95 -14.88 9.29
N SER A 202 14.48 -15.12 10.47
CA SER A 202 14.59 -16.44 11.10
C SER A 202 14.08 -16.37 12.54
N SER A 203 13.50 -17.45 13.03
CA SER A 203 13.05 -17.57 14.44
C SER A 203 14.17 -17.33 15.47
N LYS A 204 15.43 -17.40 15.07
CA LYS A 204 16.59 -17.00 15.88
C LYS A 204 16.63 -15.48 16.11
N ASN A 205 16.08 -14.69 15.20
CA ASN A 205 16.07 -13.23 15.31
C ASN A 205 15.23 -12.74 16.49
N LEU A 206 14.33 -13.55 17.04
CA LEU A 206 13.59 -13.25 18.28
C LEU A 206 14.50 -13.07 19.50
N SER A 207 15.70 -13.63 19.49
CA SER A 207 16.67 -13.55 20.60
C SER A 207 18.03 -12.94 20.24
N ASN A 208 18.42 -12.96 18.96
CA ASN A 208 19.78 -12.61 18.53
C ASN A 208 19.89 -11.22 17.85
N LEU A 209 18.79 -10.50 17.63
CA LEU A 209 18.84 -9.16 17.05
C LEU A 209 19.50 -8.13 17.98
N GLN A 210 19.55 -8.37 19.28
CA GLN A 210 20.29 -7.53 20.22
C GLN A 210 21.80 -7.49 19.94
N ASP A 211 22.35 -8.49 19.25
CA ASP A 211 23.76 -8.57 18.89
C ASP A 211 24.08 -7.76 17.61
N ILE A 212 23.04 -7.29 16.90
CA ILE A 212 23.14 -6.51 15.66
C ILE A 212 22.74 -5.06 15.95
N GLU A 213 23.69 -4.16 15.94
CA GLU A 213 23.43 -2.75 16.22
C GLU A 213 22.81 -2.01 15.02
N LYS A 214 23.22 -2.36 13.80
CA LYS A 214 22.87 -1.64 12.57
C LYS A 214 22.57 -2.58 11.41
N LEU A 215 21.64 -2.17 10.54
CA LEU A 215 21.27 -2.87 9.30
C LEU A 215 21.38 -1.93 8.08
N PRO A 216 21.64 -2.48 6.88
CA PRO A 216 21.74 -1.67 5.66
C PRO A 216 20.38 -1.09 5.27
N MET A 217 20.37 0.17 4.88
CA MET A 217 19.24 0.95 4.41
C MET A 217 19.66 1.81 3.23
N VAL A 218 18.78 1.98 2.24
CA VAL A 218 19.01 2.82 1.08
C VAL A 218 18.21 4.11 1.19
N VAL A 219 18.88 5.24 0.94
CA VAL A 219 18.21 6.54 0.81
C VAL A 219 18.47 7.11 -0.58
N ASP A 220 17.50 7.86 -1.09
CA ASP A 220 17.58 8.51 -2.38
C ASP A 220 18.05 9.95 -2.22
N TRP A 221 18.84 10.44 -3.17
CA TRP A 221 19.29 11.81 -3.25
C TRP A 221 19.04 12.42 -4.64
N SER A 222 18.99 13.74 -4.73
CA SER A 222 18.90 14.48 -6.00
C SER A 222 19.46 15.87 -5.83
N ILE A 223 19.72 16.56 -6.94
CA ILE A 223 20.21 17.94 -6.95
C ILE A 223 19.02 18.90 -6.90
N GLY A 224 19.04 19.80 -5.92
CA GLY A 224 18.05 20.88 -5.75
C GLY A 224 16.61 20.38 -5.57
N ASN A 225 15.66 21.28 -5.82
CA ASN A 225 14.22 20.98 -5.73
C ASN A 225 13.47 21.31 -7.04
N GLU A 226 14.20 21.77 -8.07
CA GLU A 226 13.64 22.15 -9.36
C GLU A 226 13.59 20.95 -10.30
N THR A 227 12.61 20.95 -11.21
CA THR A 227 12.54 19.93 -12.27
C THR A 227 13.73 20.07 -13.23
N CYS A 228 14.10 18.97 -13.90
CA CYS A 228 15.17 18.93 -14.88
C CYS A 228 14.96 20.01 -15.99
N GLN A 229 13.71 20.25 -16.39
CA GLN A 229 13.41 21.29 -17.40
C GLN A 229 13.68 22.71 -16.87
N VAL A 230 13.29 23.00 -15.65
CA VAL A 230 13.53 24.31 -15.02
C VAL A 230 15.02 24.52 -14.77
N ALA A 231 15.70 23.53 -14.23
CA ALA A 231 17.14 23.57 -13.96
C ALA A 231 17.98 23.86 -15.23
N LYS A 232 17.61 23.31 -16.38
CA LYS A 232 18.26 23.59 -17.67
C LYS A 232 18.20 25.06 -18.10
N THR A 233 17.22 25.83 -17.63
CA THR A 233 17.09 27.26 -17.97
C THR A 233 18.07 28.15 -17.20
N ASN A 234 18.57 27.67 -16.06
CA ASN A 234 19.51 28.37 -15.19
C ASN A 234 20.91 27.76 -15.28
N GLN A 235 21.67 28.16 -16.30
CA GLN A 235 23.02 27.61 -16.56
C GLN A 235 24.02 27.76 -15.41
N THR A 236 23.81 28.71 -14.49
CA THR A 236 24.72 28.93 -13.37
C THR A 236 24.55 27.94 -12.23
N SER A 237 23.33 27.41 -12.02
CA SER A 237 23.00 26.41 -10.98
C SER A 237 22.84 25.00 -11.53
N TYR A 238 22.86 24.82 -12.86
CA TYR A 238 22.70 23.52 -13.50
C TYR A 238 23.93 22.62 -13.26
N ALA A 239 23.72 21.49 -12.57
CA ALA A 239 24.81 20.63 -12.12
C ALA A 239 25.37 19.71 -13.21
N CYS A 240 24.58 19.33 -14.24
CA CYS A 240 25.04 18.42 -15.29
C CYS A 240 25.99 19.12 -16.24
N LYS A 241 27.15 18.49 -16.49
CA LYS A 241 28.24 19.02 -17.30
C LYS A 241 28.16 18.52 -18.74
N GLU A 242 29.19 18.80 -19.55
CA GLU A 242 29.24 18.44 -20.95
C GLU A 242 28.98 16.96 -21.20
N ASN A 243 28.34 16.65 -22.32
CA ASN A 243 27.96 15.29 -22.76
C ASN A 243 27.11 14.51 -21.75
N SER A 244 26.34 15.23 -20.90
CA SER A 244 25.39 14.67 -19.97
C SER A 244 24.03 15.33 -20.05
N THR A 245 23.02 14.69 -19.51
CA THR A 245 21.66 15.24 -19.41
C THR A 245 21.08 14.96 -18.04
N CYS A 246 20.18 15.83 -17.61
CA CYS A 246 19.42 15.56 -16.41
C CYS A 246 18.17 14.71 -16.69
N TYR A 247 17.71 14.02 -15.68
CA TYR A 247 16.43 13.33 -15.61
C TYR A 247 15.79 13.54 -14.23
N GLU A 248 14.48 13.42 -14.15
CA GLU A 248 13.73 13.62 -12.91
C GLU A 248 14.05 12.50 -11.91
N SER A 249 14.17 12.85 -10.63
CA SER A 249 14.19 11.85 -9.56
C SER A 249 12.77 11.35 -9.31
N ASN A 250 12.59 10.02 -9.24
CA ASN A 250 11.26 9.43 -9.03
C ASN A 250 10.79 9.56 -7.57
N SER A 251 11.71 9.67 -6.62
CA SER A 251 11.43 9.56 -5.18
C SER A 251 11.32 10.92 -4.49
N ARG A 252 11.75 12.02 -5.14
CA ARG A 252 11.75 13.37 -4.53
C ARG A 252 11.85 14.48 -5.58
N PRO A 253 11.47 15.75 -5.24
CA PRO A 253 11.78 16.91 -6.06
C PRO A 253 13.28 17.05 -6.31
N GLY A 254 13.65 17.49 -7.52
CA GLY A 254 15.04 17.63 -7.94
C GLY A 254 15.37 16.72 -9.13
N TYR A 255 16.62 16.77 -9.57
CA TYR A 255 17.07 16.03 -10.75
C TYR A 255 18.41 15.31 -10.49
N LEU A 256 18.68 14.34 -11.34
CA LEU A 256 19.95 13.61 -11.43
C LEU A 256 20.55 13.82 -12.81
N CYS A 257 21.86 13.64 -12.94
CA CYS A 257 22.58 13.72 -14.21
C CYS A 257 23.04 12.32 -14.66
N LYS A 258 22.97 12.04 -15.96
CA LYS A 258 23.54 10.85 -16.58
C LYS A 258 24.27 11.20 -17.86
N CYS A 259 25.30 10.45 -18.18
CA CYS A 259 26.00 10.57 -19.44
C CYS A 259 25.10 10.23 -20.62
N PHE A 260 25.35 10.87 -21.78
CA PHE A 260 24.75 10.42 -23.04
C PHE A 260 25.25 9.01 -23.39
N ASP A 261 24.48 8.29 -24.19
CA ASP A 261 24.88 7.00 -24.71
C ASP A 261 26.19 7.14 -25.50
N GLY A 262 27.15 6.22 -25.29
CA GLY A 262 28.49 6.30 -25.86
C GLY A 262 29.47 7.17 -25.07
N TYR A 263 29.07 7.69 -23.93
CA TYR A 263 29.92 8.46 -23.01
C TYR A 263 29.98 7.83 -21.63
N HIS A 264 31.09 8.04 -20.91
CA HIS A 264 31.29 7.56 -19.53
C HIS A 264 31.93 8.63 -18.66
N GLY A 265 31.88 8.46 -17.34
CA GLY A 265 32.48 9.36 -16.37
C GLY A 265 31.51 9.90 -15.35
N ASN A 266 31.89 10.96 -14.68
CA ASN A 266 31.04 11.62 -13.68
C ASN A 266 30.29 12.81 -14.31
N PRO A 267 28.97 12.73 -14.48
CA PRO A 267 28.19 13.78 -15.16
C PRO A 267 28.11 15.11 -14.40
N TYR A 268 28.54 15.14 -13.14
CA TYR A 268 28.51 16.34 -12.26
C TYR A 268 29.86 17.09 -12.20
N LEU A 269 30.96 16.46 -12.63
CA LEU A 269 32.30 17.01 -12.48
C LEU A 269 32.77 17.74 -13.75
N ASP A 270 33.52 17.07 -14.61
CA ASP A 270 34.06 17.64 -15.85
C ASP A 270 33.25 17.23 -17.09
N GLY A 271 32.08 16.63 -16.87
CA GLY A 271 31.27 16.05 -17.91
C GLY A 271 31.68 14.63 -18.29
N CYS A 272 30.96 14.09 -19.25
CA CYS A 272 31.17 12.71 -19.67
C CYS A 272 32.12 12.65 -20.87
N GLN A 273 33.07 11.73 -20.83
CA GLN A 273 34.06 11.52 -21.87
C GLN A 273 33.58 10.49 -22.87
N ASP A 274 33.92 10.71 -24.10
CA ASP A 274 33.65 9.79 -25.22
C ASP A 274 34.29 8.43 -25.00
N ILE A 275 33.53 7.37 -25.22
CA ILE A 275 34.05 6.00 -25.19
C ILE A 275 34.69 5.72 -26.55
N ASP A 276 36.00 5.53 -26.58
CA ASP A 276 36.68 5.13 -27.80
C ASP A 276 36.44 3.62 -28.04
N GLU A 277 35.39 3.27 -28.74
CA GLU A 277 35.02 1.89 -29.03
C GLU A 277 36.05 1.19 -29.91
N CYS A 278 36.86 1.96 -30.65
CA CYS A 278 37.90 1.41 -31.51
C CYS A 278 39.05 0.80 -30.74
N LYS A 279 39.27 1.17 -29.46
CA LYS A 279 40.31 0.57 -28.60
C LYS A 279 39.89 -0.78 -28.02
N ASN A 280 38.63 -1.10 -27.98
CA ASN A 280 38.10 -2.33 -27.43
C ASN A 280 37.24 -3.06 -28.46
N SER A 281 37.71 -4.19 -28.95
CA SER A 281 37.02 -5.00 -29.96
C SER A 281 35.66 -5.56 -29.50
N SER A 282 35.37 -5.58 -28.21
CA SER A 282 34.06 -5.98 -27.69
C SER A 282 33.02 -4.85 -27.78
N LEU A 283 33.46 -3.60 -27.91
CA LEU A 283 32.60 -2.42 -27.99
C LEU A 283 32.33 -1.96 -29.42
N ASN A 284 33.11 -2.42 -30.39
CA ASN A 284 32.87 -2.09 -31.79
C ASN A 284 32.60 -3.35 -32.64
N LYS A 285 31.78 -3.17 -33.64
CA LYS A 285 31.35 -4.22 -34.57
C LYS A 285 31.96 -4.04 -35.97
N CYS A 286 33.14 -3.44 -36.06
CA CYS A 286 33.82 -3.32 -37.33
C CYS A 286 34.41 -4.66 -37.76
N VAL A 287 34.17 -5.07 -39.00
CA VAL A 287 34.78 -6.29 -39.59
C VAL A 287 36.30 -6.14 -39.78
N LYS A 288 37.07 -7.24 -39.81
CA LYS A 288 38.55 -7.23 -39.95
C LYS A 288 39.09 -6.45 -41.14
N LYS A 289 38.28 -6.24 -42.19
CA LYS A 289 38.65 -5.48 -43.40
C LYS A 289 38.17 -4.03 -43.36
N ALA A 290 37.50 -3.60 -42.30
CA ALA A 290 37.13 -2.24 -42.07
C ALA A 290 38.09 -1.53 -41.12
N ARG A 291 38.21 -0.23 -41.31
CA ARG A 291 38.94 0.66 -40.41
C ARG A 291 37.91 1.30 -39.46
N CYS A 292 38.08 1.07 -38.19
CA CYS A 292 37.33 1.74 -37.16
C CYS A 292 37.80 3.18 -36.98
N LYS A 293 36.91 4.13 -36.89
CA LYS A 293 37.18 5.54 -36.57
C LYS A 293 36.23 5.96 -35.46
N ASN A 294 36.81 6.31 -34.33
CA ASN A 294 36.05 6.88 -33.21
C ASN A 294 35.43 8.23 -33.60
N THR A 295 34.22 8.47 -33.14
CA THR A 295 33.47 9.73 -33.32
C THR A 295 32.76 10.05 -32.00
N PRO A 296 32.51 11.31 -31.66
CA PRO A 296 31.86 11.67 -30.42
C PRO A 296 30.55 10.88 -30.16
N GLY A 297 30.52 10.06 -29.11
CA GLY A 297 29.39 9.23 -28.70
C GLY A 297 29.12 7.99 -29.55
N ASN A 298 30.00 7.68 -30.53
CA ASN A 298 29.81 6.51 -31.38
C ASN A 298 31.11 6.23 -32.19
N TYR A 299 31.11 5.22 -33.02
CA TYR A 299 32.19 4.93 -33.96
C TYR A 299 31.66 4.67 -35.36
N THR A 300 32.52 4.82 -36.33
CA THR A 300 32.23 4.49 -37.73
C THR A 300 33.21 3.47 -38.27
N CYS A 301 32.67 2.54 -39.04
CA CYS A 301 33.50 1.57 -39.77
C CYS A 301 33.59 2.02 -41.25
N SER A 302 34.75 1.94 -41.85
CA SER A 302 34.96 2.22 -43.27
C SER A 302 35.75 1.13 -43.90
N CYS A 303 35.29 0.62 -45.03
CA CYS A 303 35.98 -0.44 -45.78
C CYS A 303 37.29 0.03 -46.37
N SER A 304 38.29 -0.86 -46.45
CA SER A 304 39.57 -0.62 -47.09
C SER A 304 39.40 -0.48 -48.62
N LYS A 305 40.36 0.17 -49.33
CA LYS A 305 40.32 0.37 -50.78
C LYS A 305 40.07 -0.92 -51.53
N GLY A 306 39.08 -0.96 -52.43
CA GLY A 306 38.67 -2.13 -53.19
C GLY A 306 37.51 -2.93 -52.60
N TYR A 307 36.95 -2.45 -51.52
CA TYR A 307 35.75 -2.99 -50.87
C TYR A 307 34.71 -1.90 -50.71
N HIS A 308 33.42 -2.28 -50.81
CA HIS A 308 32.27 -1.41 -50.54
C HIS A 308 31.44 -2.06 -49.39
N GLY A 309 30.63 -1.24 -48.73
CA GLY A 309 29.82 -1.66 -47.60
C GLY A 309 29.99 -0.71 -46.42
N ASP A 310 29.25 -0.94 -45.33
CA ASP A 310 29.25 -0.14 -44.11
C ASP A 310 30.40 -0.51 -43.16
N GLY A 311 31.13 -1.61 -43.42
CA GLY A 311 32.25 -2.07 -42.63
C GLY A 311 31.86 -2.68 -41.27
N ARG A 312 30.59 -2.94 -40.99
CA ARG A 312 30.08 -3.48 -39.72
C ARG A 312 29.76 -4.97 -39.84
N ASP A 313 29.92 -5.68 -38.74
CA ASP A 313 29.61 -7.12 -38.64
C ASP A 313 28.09 -7.38 -38.58
N ASP A 314 27.32 -6.37 -38.12
CA ASP A 314 25.87 -6.40 -38.06
C ASP A 314 25.19 -5.71 -39.24
N GLY A 315 25.96 -5.31 -40.26
CA GLY A 315 25.51 -4.64 -41.47
C GLY A 315 25.99 -5.31 -42.76
N ASP A 316 26.26 -4.48 -43.79
CA ASP A 316 26.70 -4.96 -45.12
C ASP A 316 28.17 -5.47 -45.15
N GLY A 317 28.93 -5.19 -44.10
CA GLY A 317 30.33 -5.55 -44.01
C GLY A 317 31.19 -4.86 -45.07
N CYS A 318 32.30 -5.51 -45.51
CA CYS A 318 33.17 -5.04 -46.62
C CYS A 318 33.21 -6.09 -47.73
N ASN A 319 32.51 -5.82 -48.83
CA ASN A 319 32.39 -6.70 -49.97
C ASN A 319 33.23 -6.22 -51.18
N PRO A 320 33.91 -7.13 -51.95
CA PRO A 320 34.67 -6.74 -53.09
C PRO A 320 33.79 -6.22 -54.26
N ASN A 321 34.28 -5.24 -55.03
CA ASN A 321 33.60 -4.71 -56.20
C ASN A 321 33.61 -5.70 -57.35
N GLU A 322 32.53 -6.43 -57.58
CA GLU A 322 32.37 -7.28 -58.77
C GLU A 322 31.16 -6.90 -59.60
N LEU A 323 31.43 -6.63 -60.88
CA LEU A 323 30.49 -6.19 -61.91
C LEU A 323 29.66 -7.34 -62.54
N GLN A 324 29.54 -8.49 -61.93
CA GLN A 324 28.82 -9.70 -62.47
C GLN A 324 27.54 -10.08 -61.76
N LEU A 325 26.90 -9.20 -60.97
CA LEU A 325 25.78 -9.55 -60.08
C LEU A 325 24.38 -9.23 -60.55
N ILE A 326 24.18 -8.73 -61.77
CA ILE A 326 22.82 -8.28 -62.20
C ILE A 326 21.87 -9.48 -62.52
N GLN A 327 22.40 -10.67 -62.81
CA GLN A 327 21.50 -11.85 -63.05
C GLN A 327 21.19 -12.66 -61.79
N VAL A 328 22.02 -12.56 -60.75
CA VAL A 328 21.76 -13.22 -59.46
C VAL A 328 20.88 -12.38 -58.58
N SER A 329 20.88 -11.04 -58.75
CA SER A 329 20.13 -10.10 -57.92
C SER A 329 18.59 -10.23 -58.05
N LEU A 330 18.06 -10.64 -59.20
CA LEU A 330 16.63 -10.89 -59.38
C LEU A 330 16.12 -12.14 -58.66
N GLY A 331 16.92 -13.20 -58.66
CA GLY A 331 16.62 -14.44 -57.93
C GLY A 331 16.78 -14.29 -56.42
N VAL A 332 17.82 -13.58 -55.97
CA VAL A 332 18.08 -13.25 -54.56
C VAL A 332 17.04 -12.25 -54.04
N GLY A 333 16.62 -11.26 -54.85
CA GLY A 333 15.59 -10.30 -54.43
C GLY A 333 14.26 -10.95 -54.13
N ILE A 334 13.79 -11.90 -54.97
CA ILE A 334 12.54 -12.65 -54.71
C ILE A 334 12.71 -13.59 -53.50
N GLY A 335 13.90 -14.21 -53.36
CA GLY A 335 14.21 -15.05 -52.19
C GLY A 335 14.27 -14.27 -50.91
N LEU A 336 14.86 -13.05 -50.90
CA LEU A 336 14.95 -12.18 -49.72
C LEU A 336 13.60 -11.62 -49.34
N ILE A 337 12.75 -11.23 -50.30
CA ILE A 337 11.37 -10.77 -50.01
C ILE A 337 10.56 -11.94 -49.41
N SER A 338 10.68 -13.16 -49.92
CA SER A 338 10.02 -14.34 -49.39
C SER A 338 10.56 -14.69 -47.98
N LEU A 339 11.85 -14.52 -47.72
CA LEU A 339 12.47 -14.69 -46.39
C LEU A 339 12.03 -13.58 -45.42
N LEU A 340 11.93 -12.33 -45.89
CA LEU A 340 11.44 -11.23 -45.07
C LEU A 340 9.97 -11.42 -44.70
N ILE A 341 9.14 -11.84 -45.66
CA ILE A 341 7.74 -12.16 -45.40
C ILE A 341 7.65 -13.37 -44.45
N GLY A 342 8.43 -14.44 -44.70
CA GLY A 342 8.48 -15.63 -43.86
C GLY A 342 9.02 -15.35 -42.45
N SER A 343 10.10 -14.57 -42.36
CA SER A 343 10.67 -14.17 -41.06
C SER A 343 9.76 -13.20 -40.29
N SER A 344 9.10 -12.27 -41.00
CA SER A 344 8.07 -11.41 -40.41
C SER A 344 6.91 -12.23 -39.89
N TRP A 345 6.43 -13.20 -40.65
CA TRP A 345 5.35 -14.11 -40.24
C TRP A 345 5.76 -14.99 -39.07
N LEU A 346 7.00 -15.52 -39.09
CA LEU A 346 7.58 -16.28 -38.01
C LEU A 346 7.76 -15.42 -36.75
N TYR A 347 8.28 -14.19 -36.91
CA TYR A 347 8.42 -13.21 -35.79
C TYR A 347 7.08 -12.88 -35.20
N TRP A 348 6.07 -12.56 -36.03
CA TRP A 348 4.71 -12.29 -35.55
C TRP A 348 4.08 -13.51 -34.90
N GLY A 349 4.31 -14.70 -35.44
CA GLY A 349 3.87 -15.96 -34.87
C GLY A 349 4.50 -16.26 -33.52
N LEU A 350 5.83 -16.07 -33.41
CA LEU A 350 6.56 -16.24 -32.15
C LEU A 350 6.17 -15.18 -31.11
N LYS A 351 6.02 -13.92 -31.54
CA LYS A 351 5.54 -12.85 -30.68
C LYS A 351 4.12 -13.11 -30.18
N LYS A 352 3.24 -13.58 -31.05
CA LYS A 352 1.86 -13.97 -30.68
C LYS A 352 1.86 -15.15 -29.71
N ARG A 353 2.69 -16.18 -29.97
CA ARG A 353 2.85 -17.32 -29.04
C ARG A 353 3.38 -16.89 -27.68
N LYS A 354 4.41 -16.02 -27.65
CA LYS A 354 4.98 -15.47 -26.40
C LYS A 354 3.92 -14.65 -25.64
N PHE A 355 3.11 -13.86 -26.34
CA PHE A 355 2.05 -13.07 -25.75
C PHE A 355 0.92 -13.97 -25.18
N ILE A 356 0.53 -15.04 -25.91
CA ILE A 356 -0.48 -16.00 -25.41
C ILE A 356 0.07 -16.73 -24.18
N LYS A 357 1.34 -17.17 -24.22
CA LYS A 357 1.98 -17.83 -23.08
C LYS A 357 2.06 -16.93 -21.85
N LEU A 358 2.39 -15.63 -22.03
CA LEU A 358 2.41 -14.66 -20.95
C LEU A 358 1.02 -14.44 -20.33
N LYS A 359 -0.04 -14.39 -21.15
CA LYS A 359 -1.42 -14.32 -20.67
C LYS A 359 -1.81 -15.55 -19.84
N GLU A 360 -1.40 -16.73 -20.30
CA GLU A 360 -1.63 -17.99 -19.59
C GLU A 360 -0.86 -18.02 -18.25
N GLU A 361 0.39 -17.56 -18.24
CA GLU A 361 1.18 -17.40 -17.01
C GLU A 361 0.49 -16.46 -16.01
N PHE A 362 0.00 -15.30 -16.47
CA PHE A 362 -0.75 -14.39 -15.60
C PHE A 362 -2.07 -15.01 -15.14
N PHE A 363 -2.80 -15.71 -16.00
CA PHE A 363 -4.03 -16.39 -15.62
C PHE A 363 -3.78 -17.41 -14.49
N GLN A 364 -2.70 -18.18 -14.58
CA GLN A 364 -2.31 -19.12 -13.54
C GLN A 364 -1.86 -18.41 -12.26
N GLN A 365 -0.99 -17.40 -12.36
CA GLN A 365 -0.49 -16.60 -11.22
C GLN A 365 -1.63 -15.90 -10.48
N ASN A 366 -2.61 -15.37 -11.19
CA ASN A 366 -3.79 -14.71 -10.62
C ASN A 366 -4.86 -15.69 -10.11
N GLY A 367 -4.54 -16.98 -9.99
CA GLY A 367 -5.44 -17.98 -9.40
C GLY A 367 -6.54 -18.48 -10.31
N GLY A 368 -6.42 -18.30 -11.65
CA GLY A 368 -7.45 -18.68 -12.62
C GLY A 368 -7.85 -20.15 -12.59
N LEU A 369 -6.89 -21.06 -12.41
CA LEU A 369 -7.16 -22.50 -12.27
C LEU A 369 -7.98 -22.82 -11.01
N MET A 370 -7.67 -22.14 -9.89
CA MET A 370 -8.40 -22.31 -8.64
C MET A 370 -9.84 -21.81 -8.77
N LEU A 371 -10.00 -20.64 -9.39
CA LEU A 371 -11.31 -20.05 -9.66
C LEU A 371 -12.16 -20.92 -10.61
N GLN A 372 -11.59 -21.41 -11.72
CA GLN A 372 -12.26 -22.32 -12.63
C GLN A 372 -12.74 -23.60 -11.94
N LYS A 373 -11.88 -24.22 -11.10
CA LYS A 373 -12.23 -25.44 -10.36
C LYS A 373 -13.37 -25.22 -9.37
N GLN A 374 -13.46 -24.02 -8.79
CA GLN A 374 -14.53 -23.70 -7.84
C GLN A 374 -15.83 -23.32 -8.53
N LEU A 375 -15.76 -22.60 -9.66
CA LEU A 375 -16.93 -22.28 -10.48
C LEU A 375 -17.52 -23.53 -11.16
N SER A 376 -16.68 -24.48 -11.64
CA SER A 376 -17.12 -25.70 -12.28
C SER A 376 -17.82 -26.71 -11.34
N LYS A 377 -17.60 -26.62 -10.02
CA LYS A 377 -18.29 -27.41 -9.01
C LYS A 377 -19.77 -26.98 -8.78
N ARG A 378 -20.19 -25.88 -9.40
CA ARG A 378 -21.53 -25.27 -9.23
C ARG A 378 -22.33 -25.31 -10.52
N GLU A 379 -22.63 -26.51 -11.01
CA GLU A 379 -23.66 -26.71 -12.03
C GLU A 379 -25.04 -26.42 -11.42
N GLY A 380 -25.59 -25.23 -11.70
CA GLY A 380 -26.96 -24.88 -11.29
C GLY A 380 -27.29 -23.43 -11.01
N SER A 381 -26.34 -22.47 -10.96
CA SER A 381 -26.70 -21.09 -10.78
C SER A 381 -26.76 -20.33 -12.11
N THR A 382 -27.87 -19.65 -12.35
CA THR A 382 -28.25 -18.97 -13.60
C THR A 382 -27.41 -17.73 -13.97
N GLU A 383 -26.45 -17.32 -13.16
CA GLU A 383 -25.57 -16.18 -13.46
C GLU A 383 -24.09 -16.57 -13.33
N THR A 384 -23.49 -16.91 -14.46
CA THR A 384 -22.04 -17.17 -14.55
C THR A 384 -21.25 -15.88 -14.54
N ILE A 385 -20.28 -15.75 -13.63
CA ILE A 385 -19.29 -14.66 -13.61
C ILE A 385 -18.54 -14.66 -14.96
N LYS A 386 -18.60 -13.55 -15.70
CA LYS A 386 -17.91 -13.41 -16.99
C LYS A 386 -16.42 -13.20 -16.79
N ILE A 387 -15.59 -13.98 -17.51
CA ILE A 387 -14.16 -13.71 -17.61
C ILE A 387 -13.94 -12.72 -18.77
N PHE A 388 -13.50 -11.49 -18.46
CA PHE A 388 -13.21 -10.47 -19.43
C PHE A 388 -11.75 -10.55 -19.91
N THR A 389 -11.50 -10.18 -21.15
CA THR A 389 -10.13 -10.01 -21.64
C THR A 389 -9.55 -8.65 -21.23
N GLY A 390 -8.23 -8.58 -21.08
CA GLY A 390 -7.55 -7.33 -20.77
C GLY A 390 -7.80 -6.25 -21.85
N ALA A 391 -7.89 -6.65 -23.11
CA ALA A 391 -8.18 -5.75 -24.24
C ALA A 391 -9.59 -5.15 -24.18
N GLU A 392 -10.61 -5.93 -23.76
CA GLU A 392 -11.97 -5.42 -23.56
C GLU A 392 -11.99 -4.33 -22.48
N LEU A 393 -11.32 -4.56 -21.35
CA LEU A 393 -11.31 -3.61 -20.24
C LEU A 393 -10.43 -2.39 -20.52
N GLU A 394 -9.32 -2.56 -21.23
CA GLU A 394 -8.49 -1.44 -21.70
C GLU A 394 -9.27 -0.54 -22.64
N LYS A 395 -10.05 -1.11 -23.57
CA LYS A 395 -10.93 -0.36 -24.46
C LYS A 395 -12.05 0.32 -23.68
N ALA A 396 -12.70 -0.37 -22.75
CA ALA A 396 -13.80 0.15 -21.95
C ALA A 396 -13.39 1.38 -21.11
N THR A 397 -12.13 1.45 -20.67
CA THR A 397 -11.58 2.54 -19.84
C THR A 397 -10.80 3.57 -20.64
N ASN A 398 -10.75 3.47 -21.97
CA ASN A 398 -9.89 4.29 -22.83
C ASN A 398 -8.41 4.23 -22.36
N LYS A 399 -7.85 3.01 -22.29
CA LYS A 399 -6.47 2.72 -21.80
C LYS A 399 -6.22 3.16 -20.36
N TYR A 400 -7.21 2.97 -19.49
CA TYR A 400 -7.15 3.38 -18.07
C TYR A 400 -6.86 4.87 -17.88
N ASN A 401 -7.52 5.70 -18.70
CA ASN A 401 -7.35 7.14 -18.65
C ASN A 401 -7.73 7.71 -17.28
N GLU A 402 -6.93 8.64 -16.76
CA GLU A 402 -7.11 9.27 -15.45
C GLU A 402 -8.48 9.93 -15.30
N SER A 403 -9.03 10.54 -16.38
CA SER A 403 -10.37 11.13 -16.36
C SER A 403 -11.51 10.13 -16.12
N LYS A 404 -11.23 8.83 -16.15
CA LYS A 404 -12.17 7.74 -15.87
C LYS A 404 -12.07 7.21 -14.46
N ILE A 405 -11.14 7.72 -13.66
CA ILE A 405 -11.00 7.32 -12.26
C ILE A 405 -12.19 7.85 -11.47
N ILE A 406 -12.84 6.96 -10.72
CA ILE A 406 -13.97 7.27 -9.85
C ILE A 406 -13.63 7.04 -8.36
N GLY A 407 -12.49 6.40 -8.09
CA GLY A 407 -12.03 6.19 -6.71
C GLY A 407 -10.60 5.66 -6.64
N HIS A 408 -9.88 6.11 -5.62
CA HIS A 408 -8.58 5.59 -5.23
C HIS A 408 -8.72 4.92 -3.86
N GLY A 409 -8.32 3.66 -3.75
CA GLY A 409 -8.29 2.92 -2.49
C GLY A 409 -6.91 2.35 -2.18
N GLY A 410 -6.71 1.85 -0.96
CA GLY A 410 -5.49 1.16 -0.55
C GLY A 410 -5.15 -0.03 -1.44
N TYR A 411 -6.16 -0.75 -1.91
CA TYR A 411 -6.01 -1.98 -2.69
C TYR A 411 -6.05 -1.77 -4.22
N GLY A 412 -6.36 -0.57 -4.72
CA GLY A 412 -6.45 -0.35 -6.16
C GLY A 412 -7.08 0.96 -6.56
N THR A 413 -7.19 1.15 -7.89
CA THR A 413 -7.88 2.27 -8.51
C THR A 413 -9.12 1.76 -9.21
N VAL A 414 -10.25 2.45 -9.04
CA VAL A 414 -11.53 2.11 -9.66
C VAL A 414 -11.79 3.06 -10.84
N TYR A 415 -12.07 2.49 -12.00
CA TYR A 415 -12.34 3.21 -13.25
C TYR A 415 -13.78 3.03 -13.68
N LYS A 416 -14.39 4.09 -14.18
CA LYS A 416 -15.65 4.01 -14.92
C LYS A 416 -15.36 3.53 -16.33
N GLY A 417 -15.94 2.40 -16.73
CA GLY A 417 -15.79 1.81 -18.04
C GLY A 417 -17.11 1.76 -18.80
N THR A 418 -17.04 1.77 -20.14
CA THR A 418 -18.20 1.50 -21.01
C THR A 418 -17.87 0.28 -21.84
N LEU A 419 -18.60 -0.82 -21.61
CA LEU A 419 -18.44 -2.06 -22.37
C LEU A 419 -18.92 -1.92 -23.81
N THR A 420 -18.57 -2.88 -24.66
CA THR A 420 -18.96 -2.89 -26.08
C THR A 420 -20.46 -3.02 -26.30
N ASP A 421 -21.19 -3.53 -25.32
CA ASP A 421 -22.66 -3.64 -25.31
C ASP A 421 -23.36 -2.36 -24.77
N GLY A 422 -22.61 -1.29 -24.49
CA GLY A 422 -23.10 -0.03 -23.98
C GLY A 422 -23.29 0.04 -22.46
N ARG A 423 -23.14 -1.05 -21.73
CA ARG A 423 -23.26 -1.06 -20.25
C ARG A 423 -22.14 -0.27 -19.60
N ILE A 424 -22.50 0.55 -18.61
CA ILE A 424 -21.52 1.25 -17.78
C ILE A 424 -21.17 0.35 -16.61
N VAL A 425 -19.86 0.24 -16.32
CA VAL A 425 -19.32 -0.66 -15.29
C VAL A 425 -18.27 0.06 -14.44
N ALA A 426 -18.04 -0.41 -13.23
CA ALA A 426 -16.91 -0.02 -12.39
C ALA A 426 -15.83 -1.11 -12.47
N ILE A 427 -14.60 -0.71 -12.81
CA ILE A 427 -13.47 -1.63 -13.01
C ILE A 427 -12.42 -1.34 -11.95
N LYS A 428 -12.28 -2.23 -10.96
CA LYS A 428 -11.28 -2.16 -9.89
C LYS A 428 -10.00 -2.82 -10.37
N LYS A 429 -8.92 -2.04 -10.48
CA LYS A 429 -7.58 -2.49 -10.88
C LYS A 429 -6.67 -2.47 -9.68
N SER A 430 -6.10 -3.61 -9.30
CA SER A 430 -5.14 -3.72 -8.19
C SER A 430 -3.88 -2.90 -8.45
N LYS A 431 -3.24 -2.34 -7.41
CA LYS A 431 -2.03 -1.50 -7.55
C LYS A 431 -0.77 -2.32 -7.79
N MET A 432 -0.61 -3.44 -7.12
CA MET A 432 0.63 -4.24 -7.13
C MET A 432 0.32 -5.73 -7.34
N VAL A 433 1.35 -6.48 -7.73
CA VAL A 433 1.30 -7.96 -7.81
C VAL A 433 1.92 -8.48 -6.51
N ASP A 434 1.16 -8.47 -5.43
CA ASP A 434 1.55 -9.12 -4.18
C ASP A 434 0.64 -10.33 -3.92
N LYS A 435 1.20 -11.38 -3.34
CA LYS A 435 0.48 -12.62 -3.02
C LYS A 435 -0.76 -12.36 -2.15
N SER A 436 -0.65 -11.45 -1.19
CA SER A 436 -1.76 -11.07 -0.31
C SER A 436 -2.92 -10.42 -1.07
N GLN A 437 -2.63 -9.61 -2.10
CA GLN A 437 -3.65 -8.97 -2.93
C GLN A 437 -4.32 -9.96 -3.90
N ILE A 438 -3.58 -10.94 -4.39
CA ILE A 438 -4.18 -12.03 -5.19
C ILE A 438 -5.14 -12.86 -4.33
N GLU A 439 -4.78 -13.16 -3.09
CA GLU A 439 -5.65 -13.86 -2.14
C GLU A 439 -6.92 -13.05 -1.83
N GLN A 440 -6.78 -11.74 -1.61
CA GLN A 440 -7.93 -10.84 -1.41
C GLN A 440 -8.82 -10.78 -2.65
N PHE A 441 -8.22 -10.69 -3.85
CA PHE A 441 -8.95 -10.73 -5.11
C PHE A 441 -9.76 -12.02 -5.27
N ILE A 442 -9.11 -13.18 -5.06
CA ILE A 442 -9.77 -14.48 -5.14
C ILE A 442 -10.90 -14.58 -4.10
N ASN A 443 -10.62 -14.12 -2.87
CA ASN A 443 -11.60 -14.10 -1.79
C ASN A 443 -12.81 -13.22 -2.17
N GLU A 444 -12.59 -12.03 -2.73
CA GLU A 444 -13.67 -11.12 -3.15
C GLU A 444 -14.55 -11.76 -4.24
N VAL A 445 -13.93 -12.42 -5.23
CA VAL A 445 -14.69 -13.16 -6.27
C VAL A 445 -15.49 -14.31 -5.65
N LEU A 446 -14.89 -15.09 -4.75
CA LEU A 446 -15.54 -16.23 -4.11
C LEU A 446 -16.71 -15.81 -3.22
N VAL A 447 -16.49 -14.80 -2.39
CA VAL A 447 -17.53 -14.27 -1.49
C VAL A 447 -18.69 -13.71 -2.31
N LEU A 448 -18.41 -12.83 -3.27
CA LEU A 448 -19.46 -12.21 -4.09
C LEU A 448 -20.20 -13.21 -5.01
N SER A 449 -19.54 -14.32 -5.40
CA SER A 449 -20.21 -15.39 -6.13
C SER A 449 -21.25 -16.15 -5.29
N GLN A 450 -21.23 -16.00 -3.96
CA GLN A 450 -22.15 -16.66 -3.03
C GLN A 450 -23.28 -15.73 -2.57
N ILE A 451 -23.13 -14.43 -2.81
CA ILE A 451 -24.06 -13.41 -2.36
C ILE A 451 -25.05 -13.09 -3.48
N ASN A 452 -26.33 -13.19 -3.17
CA ASN A 452 -27.40 -12.67 -4.02
C ASN A 452 -28.31 -11.79 -3.18
N HIS A 453 -28.01 -10.50 -3.14
CA HIS A 453 -28.77 -9.53 -2.35
C HIS A 453 -28.86 -8.20 -3.10
N ARG A 454 -30.05 -7.60 -3.14
CA ARG A 454 -30.32 -6.37 -3.91
C ARG A 454 -29.50 -5.16 -3.48
N ASN A 455 -29.12 -5.11 -2.21
CA ASN A 455 -28.33 -4.03 -1.61
C ASN A 455 -26.82 -4.35 -1.51
N VAL A 456 -26.33 -5.36 -2.24
CA VAL A 456 -24.90 -5.65 -2.43
C VAL A 456 -24.54 -5.31 -3.87
N VAL A 457 -23.36 -4.71 -4.07
CA VAL A 457 -22.83 -4.37 -5.39
C VAL A 457 -22.58 -5.68 -6.17
N LYS A 458 -23.15 -5.79 -7.37
CA LYS A 458 -23.09 -7.00 -8.19
C LYS A 458 -21.73 -7.11 -8.88
N LEU A 459 -21.05 -8.23 -8.67
CA LEU A 459 -19.86 -8.60 -9.45
C LEU A 459 -20.31 -9.15 -10.82
N LEU A 460 -19.89 -8.49 -11.91
CA LEU A 460 -20.20 -8.89 -13.29
C LEU A 460 -19.16 -9.83 -13.87
N GLY A 461 -17.91 -9.73 -13.39
CA GLY A 461 -16.84 -10.57 -13.87
C GLY A 461 -15.46 -10.14 -13.39
N CYS A 462 -14.44 -10.80 -13.93
CA CYS A 462 -13.05 -10.50 -13.63
C CYS A 462 -12.16 -10.68 -14.87
N CYS A 463 -10.95 -10.11 -14.82
CA CYS A 463 -9.89 -10.35 -15.80
C CYS A 463 -8.65 -10.86 -15.08
N LEU A 464 -8.12 -11.99 -15.53
CA LEU A 464 -6.99 -12.69 -14.92
C LEU A 464 -5.76 -12.77 -15.83
N GLU A 465 -5.89 -12.35 -17.10
CA GLU A 465 -4.82 -12.45 -18.12
C GLU A 465 -3.87 -11.26 -18.15
N THR A 466 -3.99 -10.37 -17.19
CA THR A 466 -3.17 -9.14 -17.06
C THR A 466 -2.21 -9.27 -15.87
N LYS A 467 -1.12 -8.48 -15.87
CA LYS A 467 -0.11 -8.48 -14.79
C LYS A 467 -0.73 -8.31 -13.40
N VAL A 468 -1.77 -7.49 -13.29
CA VAL A 468 -2.59 -7.34 -12.08
C VAL A 468 -4.03 -7.75 -12.41
N PRO A 469 -4.71 -8.53 -11.56
CA PRO A 469 -6.09 -8.92 -11.83
C PRO A 469 -7.04 -7.73 -11.71
N LEU A 470 -8.18 -7.79 -12.44
CA LEU A 470 -9.21 -6.75 -12.41
C LEU A 470 -10.56 -7.36 -12.05
N LEU A 471 -11.35 -6.61 -11.29
CA LEU A 471 -12.76 -6.92 -10.98
C LEU A 471 -13.67 -5.95 -11.73
N VAL A 472 -14.79 -6.46 -12.22
CA VAL A 472 -15.79 -5.70 -12.97
C VAL A 472 -17.12 -5.77 -12.23
N TYR A 473 -17.61 -4.61 -11.79
CA TYR A 473 -18.85 -4.48 -11.03
C TYR A 473 -19.90 -3.68 -11.80
N GLU A 474 -21.16 -3.79 -11.37
CA GLU A 474 -22.15 -2.81 -11.73
C GLU A 474 -21.69 -1.39 -11.33
N PHE A 475 -21.99 -0.41 -12.14
CA PHE A 475 -21.67 0.99 -11.82
C PHE A 475 -22.82 1.61 -11.01
N ILE A 476 -22.51 2.10 -9.80
CA ILE A 476 -23.43 2.80 -8.95
C ILE A 476 -23.25 4.30 -9.13
N THR A 477 -24.33 5.02 -9.39
CA THR A 477 -24.30 6.34 -10.03
C THR A 477 -24.03 7.51 -9.11
N ASN A 478 -24.43 7.39 -7.81
CA ASN A 478 -24.45 8.52 -6.90
C ASN A 478 -23.33 8.52 -5.85
N GLY A 479 -22.21 7.81 -6.12
CA GLY A 479 -21.00 7.84 -5.27
C GLY A 479 -21.16 7.13 -3.93
N THR A 480 -20.35 7.54 -2.94
CA THR A 480 -20.30 6.90 -1.62
C THR A 480 -21.15 7.66 -0.60
N LEU A 481 -21.63 6.95 0.43
CA LEU A 481 -22.27 7.56 1.59
C LEU A 481 -21.36 8.59 2.26
N PHE A 482 -20.06 8.31 2.30
CA PHE A 482 -19.05 9.24 2.85
C PHE A 482 -19.07 10.59 2.12
N ASP A 483 -19.12 10.60 0.78
CA ASP A 483 -19.14 11.82 -0.01
C ASP A 483 -20.38 12.67 0.27
N HIS A 484 -21.52 12.04 0.55
CA HIS A 484 -22.76 12.71 0.84
C HIS A 484 -22.86 13.25 2.27
N ILE A 485 -22.23 12.58 3.25
CA ILE A 485 -22.25 13.04 4.64
C ILE A 485 -21.18 14.10 4.90
N HIS A 486 -19.96 13.91 4.36
CA HIS A 486 -18.80 14.69 4.78
C HIS A 486 -18.32 15.74 3.77
N ASN A 487 -18.82 15.72 2.53
CA ASN A 487 -18.39 16.69 1.53
C ASN A 487 -19.28 17.93 1.55
N LYS A 488 -18.84 18.98 2.25
CA LYS A 488 -19.56 20.25 2.45
C LYS A 488 -19.89 21.03 1.16
N SER A 489 -19.29 20.62 0.01
CA SER A 489 -19.59 21.23 -1.30
C SER A 489 -20.85 20.68 -1.97
N ASN A 490 -21.38 19.55 -1.49
CA ASN A 490 -22.60 18.95 -2.02
C ASN A 490 -23.83 19.68 -1.46
N THR A 491 -24.57 20.31 -2.33
CA THR A 491 -25.75 21.17 -2.01
C THR A 491 -26.98 20.39 -1.54
N SER A 492 -26.98 19.07 -1.54
CA SER A 492 -28.12 18.24 -1.10
C SER A 492 -27.84 17.55 0.24
N ILE A 493 -28.39 18.11 1.29
CA ILE A 493 -28.41 17.49 2.62
C ILE A 493 -29.35 16.28 2.57
N ILE A 494 -28.83 15.09 2.94
CA ILE A 494 -29.66 13.88 3.05
C ILE A 494 -30.56 14.01 4.29
N PRO A 495 -31.89 14.02 4.15
CA PRO A 495 -32.83 14.10 5.28
C PRO A 495 -32.81 12.82 6.11
N TRP A 496 -33.29 12.91 7.36
CA TRP A 496 -33.24 11.80 8.32
C TRP A 496 -33.93 10.52 7.81
N GLU A 497 -35.05 10.62 7.14
CA GLU A 497 -35.77 9.46 6.59
C GLU A 497 -34.92 8.65 5.61
N ILE A 498 -34.14 9.34 4.78
CA ILE A 498 -33.24 8.70 3.82
C ILE A 498 -32.06 8.11 4.58
N ARG A 499 -31.47 8.81 5.56
CA ARG A 499 -30.37 8.27 6.39
C ARG A 499 -30.81 7.00 7.14
N LEU A 500 -32.00 7.01 7.71
CA LEU A 500 -32.57 5.85 8.40
C LEU A 500 -32.82 4.68 7.43
N ARG A 501 -33.28 4.95 6.21
CA ARG A 501 -33.42 3.94 5.17
C ARG A 501 -32.07 3.33 4.78
N ILE A 502 -31.04 4.16 4.55
CA ILE A 502 -29.67 3.71 4.24
C ILE A 502 -29.13 2.84 5.38
N ALA A 503 -29.33 3.25 6.63
CA ALA A 503 -28.93 2.45 7.79
C ALA A 503 -29.64 1.09 7.80
N THR A 504 -30.95 1.07 7.57
CA THR A 504 -31.78 -0.15 7.55
C THR A 504 -31.34 -1.10 6.44
N GLU A 505 -31.14 -0.58 5.22
CA GLU A 505 -30.70 -1.35 4.07
C GLU A 505 -29.30 -1.94 4.27
N THR A 506 -28.37 -1.15 4.84
CA THR A 506 -27.01 -1.62 5.18
C THR A 506 -27.04 -2.69 6.25
N ALA A 507 -27.81 -2.47 7.32
CA ALA A 507 -27.99 -3.48 8.37
C ALA A 507 -28.62 -4.76 7.82
N GLY A 508 -29.57 -4.63 6.88
CA GLY A 508 -30.18 -5.77 6.17
C GLY A 508 -29.18 -6.63 5.42
N VAL A 509 -28.21 -5.99 4.74
CA VAL A 509 -27.08 -6.72 4.10
C VAL A 509 -26.28 -7.49 5.13
N LEU A 510 -25.85 -6.84 6.21
CA LEU A 510 -25.02 -7.49 7.24
C LEU A 510 -25.80 -8.64 7.92
N SER A 511 -27.07 -8.45 8.20
CA SER A 511 -27.93 -9.52 8.73
C SER A 511 -28.03 -10.71 7.77
N TYR A 512 -28.16 -10.44 6.47
CA TYR A 512 -28.14 -11.50 5.43
C TYR A 512 -26.79 -12.23 5.42
N LEU A 513 -25.68 -11.50 5.46
CA LEU A 513 -24.33 -12.10 5.42
C LEU A 513 -24.07 -12.99 6.64
N HIS A 514 -24.50 -12.58 7.83
CA HIS A 514 -24.25 -13.30 9.08
C HIS A 514 -25.15 -14.55 9.24
N SER A 515 -26.38 -14.55 8.72
CA SER A 515 -27.35 -15.58 9.07
C SER A 515 -28.09 -16.23 7.90
N ALA A 516 -28.21 -15.56 6.76
CA ALA A 516 -29.02 -16.04 5.63
C ALA A 516 -28.17 -16.48 4.44
N ALA A 517 -26.88 -16.16 4.39
CA ALA A 517 -25.95 -16.69 3.41
C ALA A 517 -25.72 -18.19 3.66
N SER A 518 -25.42 -18.97 2.60
CA SER A 518 -25.21 -20.42 2.70
C SER A 518 -24.03 -20.80 3.63
N ILE A 519 -23.05 -19.92 3.73
CA ILE A 519 -21.94 -19.94 4.70
C ILE A 519 -21.92 -18.55 5.29
N PRO A 520 -21.90 -18.39 6.63
CA PRO A 520 -21.81 -17.08 7.27
C PRO A 520 -20.59 -16.29 6.80
N ILE A 521 -20.80 -15.02 6.53
CA ILE A 521 -19.76 -14.12 5.99
C ILE A 521 -19.63 -12.92 6.93
N ILE A 522 -18.43 -12.64 7.40
CA ILE A 522 -18.09 -11.41 8.12
C ILE A 522 -17.46 -10.44 7.12
N HIS A 523 -18.00 -9.22 7.02
CA HIS A 523 -17.56 -8.21 6.05
C HIS A 523 -16.20 -7.62 6.40
N ARG A 524 -15.96 -7.31 7.69
CA ARG A 524 -14.67 -6.87 8.26
C ARG A 524 -14.21 -5.46 7.92
N ASP A 525 -14.81 -4.81 6.92
CA ASP A 525 -14.46 -3.42 6.55
C ASP A 525 -15.73 -2.59 6.28
N VAL A 526 -16.69 -2.63 7.21
CA VAL A 526 -17.92 -1.83 7.15
C VAL A 526 -17.57 -0.38 7.46
N LYS A 527 -17.82 0.53 6.49
CA LYS A 527 -17.56 1.97 6.60
C LYS A 527 -18.36 2.77 5.57
N SER A 528 -18.53 4.05 5.77
CA SER A 528 -19.32 4.92 4.88
C SER A 528 -18.75 5.02 3.45
N THR A 529 -17.44 4.84 3.22
CA THR A 529 -16.85 4.79 1.88
C THR A 529 -17.14 3.48 1.12
N ASN A 530 -17.53 2.41 1.82
CA ASN A 530 -17.89 1.12 1.23
C ASN A 530 -19.40 0.95 1.05
N ILE A 531 -20.19 1.96 1.36
CA ILE A 531 -21.63 2.04 1.11
C ILE A 531 -21.85 3.01 -0.05
N LEU A 532 -22.22 2.47 -1.21
CA LEU A 532 -22.52 3.25 -2.42
C LEU A 532 -24.01 3.57 -2.46
N LEU A 533 -24.37 4.67 -3.09
CA LEU A 533 -25.76 5.11 -3.25
C LEU A 533 -26.14 5.16 -4.73
N ASP A 534 -27.31 4.67 -5.08
CA ASP A 534 -27.87 4.85 -6.41
C ASP A 534 -28.65 6.19 -6.53
N ASP A 535 -29.21 6.47 -7.70
CA ASP A 535 -29.95 7.70 -7.97
C ASP A 535 -31.16 7.91 -7.04
N ASN A 536 -31.66 6.85 -6.40
CA ASN A 536 -32.76 6.87 -5.44
C ASN A 536 -32.27 6.86 -3.98
N TYR A 537 -30.95 7.03 -3.75
CA TYR A 537 -30.31 6.86 -2.44
C TYR A 537 -30.53 5.45 -1.86
N THR A 538 -30.64 4.41 -2.68
CA THR A 538 -30.64 3.01 -2.23
C THR A 538 -29.21 2.62 -1.89
N ALA A 539 -29.01 2.05 -0.71
CA ALA A 539 -27.68 1.63 -0.27
C ALA A 539 -27.23 0.34 -0.98
N LYS A 540 -25.99 0.31 -1.41
CA LYS A 540 -25.28 -0.83 -2.00
C LYS A 540 -23.96 -1.03 -1.28
N VAL A 541 -23.84 -2.10 -0.49
CA VAL A 541 -22.59 -2.45 0.20
C VAL A 541 -21.60 -3.03 -0.78
N SER A 542 -20.33 -2.59 -0.68
CA SER A 542 -19.24 -2.91 -1.60
C SER A 542 -17.94 -3.28 -0.86
N ASP A 543 -16.93 -3.74 -1.60
CA ASP A 543 -15.56 -4.05 -1.15
C ASP A 543 -15.46 -5.23 -0.17
N PHE A 544 -15.64 -6.43 -0.69
CA PHE A 544 -15.59 -7.71 0.05
C PHE A 544 -14.18 -8.33 0.10
N GLY A 545 -13.14 -7.60 -0.28
CA GLY A 545 -11.76 -8.12 -0.32
C GLY A 545 -11.24 -8.56 1.05
N ALA A 546 -11.63 -7.87 2.11
CA ALA A 546 -11.28 -8.21 3.49
C ALA A 546 -12.17 -9.28 4.14
N SER A 547 -13.32 -9.60 3.54
CA SER A 547 -14.35 -10.48 4.13
C SER A 547 -13.86 -11.90 4.41
N ARG A 548 -14.49 -12.58 5.34
CA ARG A 548 -14.16 -13.96 5.69
C ARG A 548 -15.41 -14.85 5.73
N LEU A 549 -15.28 -16.01 5.14
CA LEU A 549 -16.25 -17.11 5.28
C LEU A 549 -15.99 -17.79 6.64
N VAL A 550 -17.02 -17.96 7.43
CA VAL A 550 -16.93 -18.61 8.75
C VAL A 550 -17.35 -20.08 8.57
N PRO A 551 -16.47 -21.04 8.85
CA PRO A 551 -16.86 -22.45 8.85
C PRO A 551 -18.04 -22.71 9.79
N LEU A 552 -18.97 -23.58 9.39
CA LEU A 552 -20.21 -23.84 10.14
C LEU A 552 -20.01 -24.41 11.54
N ASP A 553 -18.81 -24.93 11.81
CA ASP A 553 -18.37 -25.47 13.11
C ASP A 553 -17.68 -24.45 14.01
N GLN A 554 -17.56 -23.19 13.56
CA GLN A 554 -16.86 -22.12 14.26
C GLN A 554 -17.75 -20.89 14.41
N THR A 555 -17.64 -20.21 15.54
CA THR A 555 -18.31 -18.91 15.79
C THR A 555 -17.36 -17.73 15.73
N GLN A 556 -16.06 -17.99 15.69
CA GLN A 556 -14.99 -16.99 15.69
C GLN A 556 -13.80 -17.46 14.85
N LEU A 557 -13.07 -16.50 14.30
CA LEU A 557 -11.88 -16.75 13.49
C LEU A 557 -10.69 -16.00 14.10
N SER A 558 -9.62 -16.74 14.45
CA SER A 558 -8.33 -16.10 14.77
C SER A 558 -7.66 -15.67 13.48
N THR A 559 -7.48 -14.38 13.28
CA THR A 559 -6.94 -13.84 12.02
C THR A 559 -6.22 -12.51 12.27
N MET A 560 -5.23 -12.22 11.42
CA MET A 560 -4.56 -10.93 11.45
C MET A 560 -5.59 -9.79 11.42
N VAL A 561 -5.44 -8.81 12.31
CA VAL A 561 -6.36 -7.68 12.40
C VAL A 561 -6.28 -6.84 11.12
N GLN A 562 -7.42 -6.67 10.48
CA GLN A 562 -7.60 -5.82 9.30
C GLN A 562 -8.88 -5.02 9.46
N GLY A 563 -8.93 -3.86 8.84
CA GLY A 563 -10.08 -2.96 8.87
C GLY A 563 -9.61 -1.52 8.82
N THR A 564 -10.56 -0.58 8.86
CA THR A 564 -10.29 0.85 8.76
C THR A 564 -10.30 1.49 10.14
N LEU A 565 -9.23 2.23 10.49
CA LEU A 565 -9.16 2.99 11.74
C LEU A 565 -10.38 3.91 11.89
N GLY A 566 -10.94 3.95 13.09
CA GLY A 566 -12.18 4.67 13.40
C GLY A 566 -13.43 3.77 13.37
N TYR A 567 -13.41 2.68 12.58
CA TYR A 567 -14.50 1.68 12.50
C TYR A 567 -14.12 0.33 13.12
N LEU A 568 -12.83 0.13 13.38
CA LEU A 568 -12.30 -1.14 13.85
C LEU A 568 -12.78 -1.44 15.26
N ASP A 569 -13.34 -2.64 15.44
CA ASP A 569 -13.81 -3.17 16.72
C ASP A 569 -12.67 -3.27 17.73
N PRO A 570 -12.76 -2.61 18.91
CA PRO A 570 -11.73 -2.68 19.94
C PRO A 570 -11.47 -4.10 20.46
N GLU A 571 -12.50 -4.94 20.60
CA GLU A 571 -12.34 -6.32 21.05
C GLU A 571 -11.59 -7.16 20.01
N TYR A 572 -11.96 -7.03 18.73
CA TYR A 572 -11.22 -7.68 17.65
C TYR A 572 -9.78 -7.19 17.57
N LEU A 573 -9.54 -5.87 17.77
CA LEU A 573 -8.19 -5.31 17.80
C LEU A 573 -7.34 -5.92 18.92
N LEU A 574 -7.91 -6.11 20.11
CA LEU A 574 -7.20 -6.60 21.28
C LEU A 574 -7.02 -8.14 21.28
N THR A 575 -8.03 -8.87 20.81
CA THR A 575 -8.06 -10.33 20.92
C THR A 575 -7.63 -11.06 19.65
N SER A 576 -7.59 -10.35 18.51
CA SER A 576 -7.44 -10.94 17.17
C SER A 576 -8.52 -11.98 16.83
N GLN A 577 -9.62 -12.02 17.61
CA GLN A 577 -10.76 -12.90 17.39
C GLN A 577 -11.83 -12.16 16.60
N LEU A 578 -11.98 -12.54 15.32
CA LEU A 578 -12.98 -11.97 14.44
C LEU A 578 -14.33 -12.70 14.62
N THR A 579 -15.38 -11.96 14.90
CA THR A 579 -16.76 -12.46 15.03
C THR A 579 -17.71 -11.58 14.22
N GLU A 580 -18.95 -12.03 14.03
CA GLU A 580 -20.01 -11.19 13.43
C GLU A 580 -20.23 -9.88 14.21
N LYS A 581 -19.93 -9.87 15.51
CA LYS A 581 -20.07 -8.71 16.39
C LYS A 581 -19.08 -7.59 16.06
N SER A 582 -18.00 -7.90 15.34
CA SER A 582 -17.08 -6.89 14.83
C SER A 582 -17.72 -6.03 13.74
N ASP A 583 -18.52 -6.62 12.84
CA ASP A 583 -19.31 -5.86 11.86
C ASP A 583 -20.40 -5.02 12.53
N VAL A 584 -21.00 -5.52 13.64
CA VAL A 584 -21.99 -4.77 14.43
C VAL A 584 -21.37 -3.48 15.00
N TYR A 585 -20.13 -3.57 15.54
CA TYR A 585 -19.43 -2.38 16.02
C TYR A 585 -19.17 -1.38 14.90
N SER A 586 -18.61 -1.84 13.77
CA SER A 586 -18.32 -1.00 12.62
C SER A 586 -19.60 -0.35 12.05
N PHE A 587 -20.73 -1.09 12.00
CA PHE A 587 -22.03 -0.55 11.65
C PHE A 587 -22.51 0.49 12.67
N GLY A 588 -22.29 0.26 13.97
CA GLY A 588 -22.56 1.23 15.03
C GLY A 588 -21.88 2.57 14.77
N VAL A 589 -20.61 2.56 14.30
CA VAL A 589 -19.88 3.77 13.92
C VAL A 589 -20.53 4.45 12.71
N VAL A 590 -20.92 3.69 11.67
CA VAL A 590 -21.65 4.24 10.51
C VAL A 590 -22.98 4.88 10.93
N LEU A 591 -23.69 4.26 11.86
CA LEU A 591 -24.95 4.83 12.39
C LEU A 591 -24.70 6.15 13.12
N VAL A 592 -23.58 6.27 13.85
CA VAL A 592 -23.18 7.53 14.48
C VAL A 592 -22.80 8.58 13.43
N GLU A 593 -22.10 8.22 12.33
CA GLU A 593 -21.85 9.14 11.21
C GLU A 593 -23.17 9.67 10.61
N LEU A 594 -24.17 8.80 10.43
CA LEU A 594 -25.49 9.18 9.93
C LEU A 594 -26.25 10.11 10.89
N LEU A 595 -26.05 9.96 12.21
CA LEU A 595 -26.67 10.79 13.23
C LEU A 595 -25.98 12.15 13.40
N THR A 596 -24.66 12.21 13.27
CA THR A 596 -23.88 13.39 13.62
C THR A 596 -23.38 14.20 12.44
N GLY A 597 -23.29 13.59 11.24
CA GLY A 597 -22.65 14.20 10.09
C GLY A 597 -21.11 14.28 10.20
N GLU A 598 -20.53 13.72 11.25
CA GLU A 598 -19.10 13.83 11.56
C GLU A 598 -18.32 12.59 11.13
N LYS A 599 -17.04 12.76 10.71
CA LYS A 599 -16.16 11.64 10.29
C LYS A 599 -15.86 10.72 11.47
N ALA A 600 -15.79 9.41 11.22
CA ALA A 600 -15.49 8.38 12.23
C ALA A 600 -14.17 8.64 12.98
N LEU A 601 -13.17 9.14 12.27
CA LEU A 601 -11.88 9.58 12.84
C LEU A 601 -11.51 10.93 12.22
N SER A 602 -11.13 11.91 13.05
CA SER A 602 -10.62 13.20 12.58
C SER A 602 -9.51 13.70 13.50
N PHE A 603 -8.36 14.03 12.92
CA PHE A 603 -7.23 14.62 13.64
C PHE A 603 -7.36 16.14 13.80
N ASP A 604 -8.29 16.77 13.10
CA ASP A 604 -8.63 18.19 13.26
C ASP A 604 -9.38 18.45 14.57
N ARG A 605 -9.98 17.40 15.15
CA ARG A 605 -10.67 17.45 16.42
C ARG A 605 -9.68 17.37 17.59
N PRO A 606 -10.02 17.97 18.76
CA PRO A 606 -9.28 17.78 20.00
C PRO A 606 -9.06 16.29 20.29
N GLU A 607 -7.98 15.95 20.97
CA GLU A 607 -7.52 14.59 21.18
C GLU A 607 -8.59 13.65 21.76
N ASP A 608 -9.33 14.13 22.75
CA ASP A 608 -10.44 13.44 23.42
C ASP A 608 -11.65 13.20 22.50
N LYS A 609 -11.73 13.91 21.36
CA LYS A 609 -12.84 13.84 20.39
C LYS A 609 -12.44 13.27 19.03
N ARG A 610 -11.18 12.80 18.85
CA ARG A 610 -10.69 12.25 17.58
C ARG A 610 -11.50 11.05 17.11
N SER A 611 -11.82 10.13 18.01
CA SER A 611 -12.72 9.01 17.75
C SER A 611 -14.16 9.43 17.91
N LEU A 612 -14.94 9.35 16.82
CA LEU A 612 -16.36 9.71 16.84
C LEU A 612 -17.16 8.80 17.76
N ALA A 613 -16.89 7.48 17.75
CA ALA A 613 -17.56 6.52 18.61
C ALA A 613 -17.40 6.89 20.10
N MET A 614 -16.19 7.21 20.50
CA MET A 614 -15.89 7.61 21.89
C MET A 614 -16.55 8.94 22.25
N TYR A 615 -16.40 9.93 21.40
CA TYR A 615 -17.01 11.25 21.59
C TYR A 615 -18.53 11.15 21.73
N PHE A 616 -19.19 10.34 20.87
CA PHE A 616 -20.62 10.10 20.91
C PHE A 616 -21.06 9.41 22.22
N LEU A 617 -20.34 8.36 22.65
CA LEU A 617 -20.65 7.64 23.89
C LEU A 617 -20.50 8.53 25.14
N PHE A 618 -19.45 9.38 25.18
CA PHE A 618 -19.30 10.36 26.27
C PHE A 618 -20.42 11.38 26.27
N SER A 619 -20.82 11.87 25.10
CA SER A 619 -21.90 12.84 24.99
C SER A 619 -23.29 12.27 25.43
N LEU A 620 -23.53 10.99 25.10
CA LEU A 620 -24.70 10.27 25.60
C LEU A 620 -24.71 10.06 27.12
N ARG A 621 -23.53 9.72 27.67
CA ARG A 621 -23.40 9.55 29.13
C ARG A 621 -23.70 10.87 29.90
N ASP A 622 -23.24 11.98 29.31
CA ASP A 622 -23.37 13.32 29.91
C ASP A 622 -24.67 14.02 29.52
N ASP A 623 -25.66 13.27 28.97
CA ASP A 623 -26.98 13.76 28.51
C ASP A 623 -26.91 14.93 27.50
N ARG A 624 -25.88 14.91 26.65
CA ARG A 624 -25.61 15.96 25.65
C ARG A 624 -25.86 15.48 24.21
N LEU A 625 -26.80 14.55 24.01
CA LEU A 625 -27.08 13.97 22.69
C LEU A 625 -27.32 15.04 21.62
N PHE A 626 -28.21 15.99 21.87
CA PHE A 626 -28.58 16.99 20.87
C PHE A 626 -27.49 17.99 20.51
N GLN A 627 -26.40 18.06 21.27
CA GLN A 627 -25.22 18.87 20.94
C GLN A 627 -24.29 18.21 19.90
N VAL A 628 -24.46 16.91 19.66
CA VAL A 628 -23.61 16.13 18.73
C VAL A 628 -24.36 15.64 17.50
N LEU A 629 -25.70 15.73 17.50
CA LEU A 629 -26.53 15.43 16.33
C LEU A 629 -26.31 16.50 15.25
N ASP A 630 -26.38 16.08 13.98
CA ASP A 630 -26.40 16.98 12.83
C ASP A 630 -27.66 17.86 12.90
N GLU A 631 -27.51 19.18 13.00
CA GLU A 631 -28.61 20.13 13.12
C GLU A 631 -29.62 20.04 11.96
N HIS A 632 -29.16 19.61 10.79
CA HIS A 632 -30.02 19.50 9.60
C HIS A 632 -30.98 18.32 9.62
N ILE A 633 -30.80 17.36 10.53
CA ILE A 633 -31.69 16.20 10.64
C ILE A 633 -32.66 16.32 11.83
N VAL A 634 -32.43 17.26 12.74
CA VAL A 634 -33.27 17.41 13.97
C VAL A 634 -34.50 18.25 13.67
N ASN A 635 -35.68 17.68 13.89
CA ASN A 635 -36.95 18.40 13.88
C ASN A 635 -37.89 17.83 14.99
N GLU A 636 -38.94 18.54 15.30
CA GLU A 636 -39.87 18.15 16.40
C GLU A 636 -40.47 16.76 16.18
N GLU A 637 -40.72 16.35 14.93
CA GLU A 637 -41.36 15.09 14.58
C GLU A 637 -40.47 13.86 14.72
N ASN A 638 -39.15 14.02 14.66
CA ASN A 638 -38.21 12.88 14.63
C ASN A 638 -37.33 12.75 15.89
N ILE A 639 -37.54 13.63 16.89
CA ILE A 639 -36.73 13.62 18.12
C ILE A 639 -36.69 12.23 18.76
N GLU A 640 -37.83 11.55 18.85
CA GLU A 640 -37.91 10.24 19.50
C GLU A 640 -37.23 9.16 18.66
N GLN A 641 -37.40 9.20 17.35
CA GLN A 641 -36.66 8.31 16.44
C GLN A 641 -35.13 8.50 16.58
N LEU A 642 -34.64 9.73 16.66
CA LEU A 642 -33.24 10.06 16.84
C LEU A 642 -32.70 9.56 18.18
N LYS A 643 -33.46 9.68 19.26
CA LYS A 643 -33.11 9.15 20.59
C LYS A 643 -32.96 7.61 20.55
N GLU A 644 -33.97 6.93 19.98
CA GLU A 644 -33.95 5.48 19.90
C GLU A 644 -32.81 4.98 18.96
N ALA A 645 -32.57 5.62 17.83
CA ALA A 645 -31.42 5.32 16.96
C ALA A 645 -30.09 5.54 17.70
N ALA A 646 -30.00 6.59 18.53
CA ALA A 646 -28.82 6.84 19.36
C ALA A 646 -28.63 5.76 20.44
N LYS A 647 -29.70 5.27 21.06
CA LYS A 647 -29.64 4.13 22.00
C LYS A 647 -29.19 2.85 21.30
N LEU A 648 -29.71 2.59 20.10
CA LEU A 648 -29.27 1.45 19.28
C LEU A 648 -27.78 1.54 18.93
N ALA A 649 -27.31 2.70 18.44
CA ALA A 649 -25.89 2.95 18.17
C ALA A 649 -25.02 2.68 19.42
N LYS A 650 -25.44 3.17 20.60
CA LYS A 650 -24.76 2.91 21.88
C LYS A 650 -24.63 1.40 22.16
N ARG A 651 -25.66 0.60 21.88
CA ARG A 651 -25.59 -0.87 22.08
C ARG A 651 -24.67 -1.54 21.08
N CYS A 652 -24.65 -1.11 19.83
CA CYS A 652 -23.72 -1.62 18.83
C CYS A 652 -22.25 -1.31 19.18
N LEU A 653 -22.01 -0.19 19.86
CA LEU A 653 -20.65 0.29 20.23
C LEU A 653 -20.17 -0.22 21.59
N ARG A 654 -20.84 -1.20 22.24
CA ARG A 654 -20.34 -1.82 23.46
C ARG A 654 -18.97 -2.45 23.23
N LEU A 655 -18.11 -2.41 24.26
CA LEU A 655 -16.75 -2.94 24.16
C LEU A 655 -16.72 -4.45 23.98
N LYS A 656 -17.58 -5.17 24.71
CA LYS A 656 -17.69 -6.63 24.60
C LYS A 656 -18.69 -7.01 23.51
N GLY A 657 -18.27 -7.90 22.61
CA GLY A 657 -19.08 -8.38 21.49
C GLY A 657 -20.38 -9.05 21.94
N ASP A 658 -20.32 -9.88 22.97
CA ASP A 658 -21.49 -10.61 23.51
C ASP A 658 -22.59 -9.70 24.03
N GLU A 659 -22.25 -8.46 24.42
CA GLU A 659 -23.22 -7.47 24.87
C GLU A 659 -23.85 -6.69 23.71
N ARG A 660 -23.34 -6.83 22.47
CA ARG A 660 -23.86 -6.16 21.28
C ARG A 660 -25.05 -6.95 20.72
N PRO A 661 -26.04 -6.28 20.13
CA PRO A 661 -27.11 -6.95 19.42
C PRO A 661 -26.56 -7.73 18.21
N THR A 662 -27.34 -8.65 17.69
CA THR A 662 -27.13 -9.22 16.35
C THR A 662 -27.58 -8.24 15.29
N MET A 663 -27.05 -8.35 14.06
CA MET A 663 -27.51 -7.50 12.95
C MET A 663 -28.99 -7.73 12.62
N LYS A 664 -29.54 -8.91 12.91
CA LYS A 664 -30.98 -9.20 12.76
C LYS A 664 -31.83 -8.35 13.72
N GLU A 665 -31.43 -8.24 14.99
CA GLU A 665 -32.08 -7.39 15.98
C GLU A 665 -31.94 -5.91 15.60
N VAL A 666 -30.78 -5.48 15.12
CA VAL A 666 -30.53 -4.12 14.61
C VAL A 666 -31.50 -3.76 13.48
N VAL A 667 -31.68 -4.67 12.50
CA VAL A 667 -32.64 -4.45 11.40
C VAL A 667 -34.05 -4.29 11.91
N MET A 668 -34.50 -5.17 12.82
CA MET A 668 -35.86 -5.13 13.36
C MET A 668 -36.13 -3.80 14.08
N GLU A 669 -35.20 -3.29 14.85
CA GLU A 669 -35.33 -2.01 15.51
C GLU A 669 -35.31 -0.83 14.53
N LEU A 670 -34.41 -0.81 13.54
CA LEU A 670 -34.40 0.25 12.53
C LEU A 670 -35.68 0.25 11.68
N GLU A 671 -36.25 -0.91 11.33
CA GLU A 671 -37.53 -1.00 10.66
C GLU A 671 -38.68 -0.50 11.57
N GLY A 672 -38.63 -0.85 12.86
CA GLY A 672 -39.57 -0.31 13.85
C GLY A 672 -39.58 1.21 13.88
N LEU A 673 -38.38 1.84 13.88
CA LEU A 673 -38.26 3.31 13.82
C LEU A 673 -38.83 3.89 12.53
N ARG A 674 -38.70 3.21 11.39
CA ARG A 674 -39.29 3.65 10.11
C ARG A 674 -40.82 3.63 10.14
N ILE A 675 -41.43 2.65 10.82
CA ILE A 675 -42.86 2.47 10.92
C ILE A 675 -43.47 3.49 11.88
N MET A 676 -42.79 3.92 12.94
CA MET A 676 -43.26 4.91 13.90
C MET A 676 -43.83 6.20 13.25
N LYS A 677 -43.35 6.55 12.04
CA LYS A 677 -43.80 7.74 11.30
C LYS A 677 -45.02 7.50 10.40
N THR A 678 -45.36 6.24 10.10
CA THR A 678 -46.43 5.89 9.15
C THR A 678 -47.78 5.62 9.76
N HIS A 679 -47.86 5.47 11.08
CA HIS A 679 -49.13 5.19 11.79
C HIS A 679 -49.41 6.20 12.91
N PRO A 680 -50.27 7.21 12.67
CA PRO A 680 -50.69 8.19 13.68
C PRO A 680 -51.58 7.63 14.81
N TRP A 681 -51.86 6.33 14.81
CA TRP A 681 -52.85 5.70 15.68
C TRP A 681 -52.30 4.89 16.86
N ILE A 682 -51.01 4.96 17.14
CA ILE A 682 -50.44 4.37 18.36
C ILE A 682 -50.45 5.45 19.43
N ASP A 683 -51.62 5.65 20.06
CA ASP A 683 -51.75 6.43 21.24
C ASP A 683 -50.97 5.78 22.39
N SER A 684 -50.10 6.54 23.03
CA SER A 684 -49.07 6.10 23.96
C SER A 684 -49.62 5.61 25.33
N GLN A 685 -50.91 5.32 25.44
CA GLN A 685 -51.50 4.90 26.71
C GLN A 685 -51.89 3.42 26.84
N GLU A 686 -51.83 2.61 25.77
CA GLU A 686 -52.20 1.18 25.89
C GLU A 686 -51.04 0.21 25.92
N ASN A 687 -49.79 0.64 25.67
CA ASN A 687 -48.65 -0.27 25.59
C ASN A 687 -47.83 -0.41 26.90
N GLU A 688 -48.13 0.29 27.96
CA GLU A 688 -47.47 0.07 29.26
C GLU A 688 -47.85 -1.28 29.92
N HIS A 689 -48.98 -1.88 29.53
CA HIS A 689 -49.41 -3.15 30.10
C HIS A 689 -48.97 -4.40 29.35
N LEU A 690 -48.46 -4.29 28.11
CA LEU A 690 -48.08 -5.48 27.33
C LEU A 690 -46.59 -5.86 27.48
N PHE A 691 -45.76 -4.99 28.05
CA PHE A 691 -44.32 -5.23 28.25
C PHE A 691 -43.92 -5.46 29.72
N SER A 692 -44.88 -5.47 30.66
CA SER A 692 -44.60 -5.66 32.08
C SER A 692 -44.39 -7.13 32.51
N ASP A 693 -44.66 -8.09 31.62
CA ASP A 693 -44.59 -9.51 31.96
C ASP A 693 -43.23 -10.24 31.60
N PHE A 694 -42.23 -9.50 31.13
CA PHE A 694 -40.91 -10.07 30.83
C PHE A 694 -39.75 -9.54 31.66
N THR A 695 -40.02 -8.88 32.79
CA THR A 695 -38.97 -8.58 33.78
C THR A 695 -38.97 -9.64 34.89
N HIS A 696 -38.40 -10.81 34.60
CA HIS A 696 -37.92 -11.67 35.67
C HIS A 696 -36.59 -11.14 36.22
N THR A 697 -36.69 -10.71 37.45
CA THR A 697 -35.65 -10.50 38.45
C THR A 697 -34.49 -11.46 38.31
N TYR A 698 -33.28 -10.90 38.15
CA TYR A 698 -32.06 -11.59 38.61
C TYR A 698 -31.49 -10.79 39.77
N ASP A 699 -31.50 -11.51 40.90
CA ASP A 699 -30.97 -11.16 42.20
C ASP A 699 -29.45 -10.99 42.17
N ASP A 700 -28.95 -10.00 42.87
CA ASP A 700 -27.53 -9.77 43.12
C ASP A 700 -26.94 -10.91 43.92
N GLY A 701 -26.05 -11.65 43.29
CA GLY A 701 -25.18 -12.64 43.92
C GLY A 701 -23.70 -12.26 43.76
N ASP A 702 -23.10 -11.81 44.85
CA ASP A 702 -21.67 -11.58 45.02
C ASP A 702 -20.81 -12.72 44.48
N GLY A 703 -19.92 -12.44 43.56
CA GLY A 703 -18.92 -13.40 43.04
C GLY A 703 -17.71 -12.69 42.46
N ASN A 704 -16.72 -12.53 43.28
CA ASN A 704 -15.38 -12.01 43.05
C ASN A 704 -14.75 -12.63 41.79
N SER A 705 -14.60 -11.89 40.71
CA SER A 705 -13.72 -12.24 39.58
C SER A 705 -13.00 -10.99 39.07
N ASN A 706 -11.67 -11.09 39.02
CA ASN A 706 -10.73 -10.07 38.57
C ASN A 706 -11.13 -9.48 37.19
N GLY A 707 -11.97 -8.48 37.18
CA GLY A 707 -12.32 -7.71 36.02
C GLY A 707 -11.33 -6.59 35.83
N VAL A 708 -10.61 -6.62 34.71
CA VAL A 708 -9.92 -5.44 34.20
C VAL A 708 -10.97 -4.33 34.10
N THR A 709 -10.83 -3.29 34.90
CA THR A 709 -11.78 -2.19 34.96
C THR A 709 -11.86 -1.49 33.61
N ILE A 710 -13.08 -1.13 33.19
CA ILE A 710 -13.38 -0.36 31.97
C ILE A 710 -12.44 0.85 31.84
N SER A 711 -12.02 1.44 32.94
CA SER A 711 -11.04 2.52 33.05
C SER A 711 -9.68 2.15 32.44
N ALA A 712 -9.18 0.93 32.67
CA ALA A 712 -7.86 0.50 32.15
C ALA A 712 -7.89 0.26 30.62
N ILE A 713 -9.01 -0.23 30.10
CA ILE A 713 -9.21 -0.39 28.65
C ILE A 713 -9.34 0.98 27.97
N TYR A 714 -10.05 1.91 28.61
CA TYR A 714 -10.16 3.29 28.15
C TYR A 714 -8.82 4.03 28.16
N GLU A 715 -8.01 3.84 29.19
CA GLU A 715 -6.68 4.43 29.27
C GLU A 715 -5.71 3.80 28.27
N SER A 716 -5.81 2.50 28.02
CA SER A 716 -5.02 1.83 26.96
C SER A 716 -5.36 2.36 25.56
N LEU A 717 -6.64 2.51 25.24
CA LEU A 717 -7.08 3.12 23.98
C LEU A 717 -6.70 4.62 23.91
N ARG A 718 -6.71 5.32 25.03
CA ARG A 718 -6.27 6.71 25.13
C ARG A 718 -4.76 6.83 24.94
N GLY A 719 -3.96 5.93 25.52
CA GLY A 719 -2.52 5.89 25.33
C GLY A 719 -2.10 5.63 23.87
N HIS A 720 -2.87 4.85 23.11
CA HIS A 720 -2.62 4.58 21.70
C HIS A 720 -3.05 5.71 20.76
N MET A 721 -3.85 6.65 21.24
CA MET A 721 -4.26 7.86 20.49
C MET A 721 -3.47 9.12 20.88
N MET A 722 -2.65 9.06 21.95
CA MET A 722 -1.82 10.17 22.38
C MET A 722 -0.48 10.16 21.65
N LEU A 723 -0.35 11.05 20.70
CA LEU A 723 0.97 11.46 20.18
C LEU A 723 1.60 12.44 21.16
N PRO A 724 2.93 12.35 21.41
CA PRO A 724 3.59 13.33 22.24
C PRO A 724 3.39 14.73 21.64
N GLY A 725 2.85 15.63 22.44
CA GLY A 725 2.73 17.04 22.10
C GLY A 725 4.11 17.61 21.83
N ASN A 726 4.22 18.36 20.74
CA ASN A 726 5.37 19.20 20.44
C ASN A 726 5.52 20.26 21.55
N ASP A 727 6.38 20.00 22.51
CA ASP A 727 6.89 21.06 23.37
C ASP A 727 7.90 21.89 22.55
N ARG A 728 7.39 23.02 22.05
CA ARG A 728 8.25 24.12 21.59
C ARG A 728 8.93 24.75 22.82
N ARG A 729 10.20 24.53 22.94
CA ARG A 729 11.16 25.51 23.43
C ARG A 729 12.49 25.34 22.71
#